data_82819728f24b78cd40f7f79d5ececf32
#
_entry.id   82819728f24b78cd40f7f79d5ececf32
#
_cell.length_a   1.000
_cell.length_b   1.000
_cell.length_c   1.000
_cell.angle_alpha   90.00
_cell.angle_beta   90.00
_cell.angle_gamma   90.00
#
_symmetry.space_group_name_H-M   'P 1'
#
loop_
_entity.id
_entity.type
_entity.pdbx_description
1 polymer ?
#
loop_
_entity_poly.entity_id
_entity_poly.type
_entity_poly.pdbx_seq_one_letter_code
_entity_poly.pdbx_strand_id
1 'polypeptide(L)'
;MPVIAAEATQPTFGRLPLYFFPNQGQMDAKAQFAGRVGGLTAFLTDDGFALRLAERKTGSTGFEGVNLFLTFEGRSPDVSLAGERVQEGKVNFFKGQDPSKWVTNVPTFDAVRYHGMYEGIDVLVRDNARKVQYDLLCAPGADLSQVVIRVEGADGLRIDADGSLVAMTRFGELRQDAPITWMENSDGTRTDVKCQFTLVDGNRFGFIAPDRDPSLPLVVDPGITYGSYLGGSANEHGCGVSVDSKCSMFIAGDTLSIDFPVLAGAFDLTHNGNVDSFVTKLVGTGTTLLFSTYIGGTDGDFGHGVYVTHTEESYITGGTGSNDYPVTPGAFDTTFNGGSDTYVTKLSADGSTLIYSTFLGGAGEEGSLGGQGIGVDANGFAYVAGFTSSANFPTTPGAYDTTYNDNGFFNDTFVTKVSQDGSSLVYSTLVGGDNIDFANALAVSPGGDAFVGGFSLSTNFPTTPGAFATVPNGNSNGYLLKMDLTGSSLVYSTFIGGSSEVVRDVAYHTDGTAFATGYTLSNVYPATPGAFQTAPGGNGDGFISRFNTTGTGLVYATYIGGAQIEVGNAVEADENGDAYLTGWTESALIQLTPGGFDTTYNGGPQDAYVYRLDPTGANLLYGSYLGGSAFDVAFAMNIHDVGAAYIAGGTFSTDFPTVAGSFDTTPNGGEDIFMALLPVGPQSCTYASSAQMYGLGKAGLTGVPTLANLTQPKVPSLGLQIQVANAAPNSLVYFVVGTNNTILPFDSGLLLTNPAIVQIAGVTDGLGTLTVSVPIVDNPNYCGKEVRIQALVQDASVGTYYGLSMTNGLHLIFGN
;
A
#
# COMPACT_ATOMS: atom_id res chain seq x y z
N MET A 1 8.33 -15.92 10.12
CA MET A 1 7.73 -16.46 11.35
C MET A 1 6.29 -16.04 11.39
N PRO A 2 5.33 -16.92 11.57
CA PRO A 2 3.95 -16.52 11.74
C PRO A 2 3.84 -15.66 13.01
N VAL A 3 3.16 -14.56 12.88
CA VAL A 3 2.74 -13.76 14.01
C VAL A 3 1.69 -14.57 14.73
N ILE A 4 1.89 -14.88 16.00
CA ILE A 4 0.81 -15.30 16.87
C ILE A 4 -0.15 -14.11 16.92
N ALA A 5 -1.30 -14.24 16.30
CA ALA A 5 -2.39 -13.30 16.45
C ALA A 5 -2.90 -13.42 17.89
N ALA A 6 -2.52 -12.51 18.75
CA ALA A 6 -3.22 -12.29 19.99
C ALA A 6 -4.18 -11.14 19.73
N GLU A 7 -5.46 -11.45 19.62
CA GLU A 7 -6.52 -10.46 19.71
C GLU A 7 -6.40 -9.74 21.07
N ALA A 8 -5.88 -8.54 21.02
CA ALA A 8 -6.04 -7.58 22.08
C ALA A 8 -6.52 -6.28 21.45
N THR A 9 -7.79 -5.99 21.65
CA THR A 9 -8.39 -4.68 21.41
C THR A 9 -7.61 -3.61 22.18
N GLN A 10 -6.56 -3.08 21.55
CA GLN A 10 -5.87 -1.87 21.98
C GLN A 10 -5.71 -0.95 20.76
N PRO A 11 -5.77 0.36 20.93
CA PRO A 11 -5.56 1.28 19.82
C PRO A 11 -4.19 1.00 19.21
N THR A 12 -4.22 0.56 17.97
CA THR A 12 -3.01 0.23 17.18
C THR A 12 -2.32 1.53 16.81
N PHE A 13 -1.27 1.86 17.54
CA PHE A 13 -0.30 2.85 17.11
C PHE A 13 0.41 2.32 15.86
N GLY A 14 0.73 3.20 14.90
CA GLY A 14 1.47 2.86 13.69
C GLY A 14 2.64 1.93 13.98
N ARG A 15 2.79 0.89 13.17
CA ARG A 15 3.80 -0.16 13.39
C ARG A 15 5.04 0.21 12.60
N LEU A 16 6.14 0.48 13.29
CA LEU A 16 7.44 0.72 12.70
C LEU A 16 7.99 -0.55 12.01
N PRO A 17 8.74 -0.44 10.91
CA PRO A 17 9.53 -1.55 10.37
C PRO A 17 10.53 -2.05 11.41
N LEU A 18 11.03 -3.26 11.22
CA LEU A 18 12.15 -3.76 12.01
C LEU A 18 13.42 -2.97 11.61
N TYR A 19 13.99 -2.28 12.55
CA TYR A 19 15.30 -1.65 12.37
C TYR A 19 16.27 -2.18 13.42
N PHE A 20 17.52 -2.26 13.02
CA PHE A 20 18.58 -2.70 13.90
C PHE A 20 19.41 -1.50 14.37
N PHE A 21 19.89 -1.56 15.60
CA PHE A 21 20.76 -0.53 16.17
C PHE A 21 21.84 -1.18 17.05
N PRO A 22 23.08 -0.64 17.04
CA PRO A 22 24.17 -1.21 17.83
C PRO A 22 24.02 -0.91 19.33
N ASN A 23 24.59 -1.77 20.12
CA ASN A 23 24.73 -1.54 21.56
C ASN A 23 25.88 -0.57 21.85
N GLN A 24 25.55 0.59 22.35
CA GLN A 24 26.50 1.60 22.81
C GLN A 24 26.46 1.78 24.35
N GLY A 25 26.01 0.74 25.07
CA GLY A 25 25.87 0.72 26.52
C GLY A 25 24.42 0.82 27.03
N GLN A 26 23.44 0.90 26.15
CA GLN A 26 22.03 0.97 26.50
C GLN A 26 21.40 -0.39 26.79
N MET A 27 22.04 -1.50 26.43
CA MET A 27 21.56 -2.88 26.57
C MET A 27 22.56 -3.75 27.35
N ASP A 28 22.22 -5.02 27.56
CA ASP A 28 23.15 -6.04 28.08
C ASP A 28 24.40 -6.12 27.21
N ALA A 29 25.56 -6.27 27.81
CA ALA A 29 26.84 -6.29 27.11
C ALA A 29 26.97 -7.47 26.12
N LYS A 30 26.22 -8.54 26.28
CA LYS A 30 26.20 -9.67 25.35
C LYS A 30 25.54 -9.35 24.01
N ALA A 31 24.57 -8.44 23.99
CA ALA A 31 23.93 -8.01 22.76
C ALA A 31 24.80 -6.98 22.04
N GLN A 32 25.21 -7.23 20.82
CA GLN A 32 25.94 -6.29 19.98
C GLN A 32 25.01 -5.38 19.20
N PHE A 33 23.87 -5.91 18.73
CA PHE A 33 22.78 -5.18 18.10
C PHE A 33 21.45 -5.59 18.70
N ALA A 34 20.43 -4.74 18.53
CA ALA A 34 19.05 -5.12 18.74
C ALA A 34 18.19 -4.65 17.59
N GLY A 35 17.17 -5.44 17.26
CA GLY A 35 16.11 -5.10 16.33
C GLY A 35 14.77 -5.02 17.05
N ARG A 36 13.89 -4.12 16.64
CA ARG A 36 12.60 -3.93 17.27
C ARG A 36 11.49 -3.77 16.25
N VAL A 37 10.42 -4.57 16.40
CA VAL A 37 9.20 -4.45 15.60
C VAL A 37 7.98 -4.87 16.43
N GLY A 38 6.99 -3.99 16.56
CA GLY A 38 5.79 -4.28 17.33
C GLY A 38 6.09 -4.80 18.76
N GLY A 39 5.55 -5.97 19.10
CA GLY A 39 5.81 -6.67 20.37
C GLY A 39 7.06 -7.56 20.38
N LEU A 40 7.74 -7.71 19.24
CA LEU A 40 8.94 -8.53 19.08
C LEU A 40 10.19 -7.66 19.29
N THR A 41 11.15 -8.19 20.06
CA THR A 41 12.50 -7.62 20.15
C THR A 41 13.50 -8.73 19.87
N ALA A 42 14.38 -8.51 18.88
CA ALA A 42 15.50 -9.36 18.59
C ALA A 42 16.77 -8.77 19.23
N PHE A 43 17.55 -9.58 19.90
CA PHE A 43 18.88 -9.22 20.42
C PHE A 43 19.91 -10.09 19.72
N LEU A 44 20.84 -9.48 19.02
CA LEU A 44 21.87 -10.15 18.26
C LEU A 44 23.15 -10.20 19.09
N THR A 45 23.64 -11.40 19.31
CA THR A 45 24.87 -11.70 20.06
C THR A 45 25.90 -12.33 19.11
N ASP A 46 27.12 -12.51 19.51
CA ASP A 46 28.14 -13.14 18.68
C ASP A 46 27.89 -14.64 18.40
N ASP A 47 27.01 -15.30 19.15
CA ASP A 47 26.67 -16.72 18.98
C ASP A 47 25.31 -16.99 18.37
N GLY A 48 24.53 -15.92 18.04
CA GLY A 48 23.22 -16.03 17.46
C GLY A 48 22.30 -14.88 17.84
N PHE A 49 21.03 -15.13 17.98
CA PHE A 49 20.07 -14.10 18.36
C PHE A 49 18.96 -14.62 19.26
N ALA A 50 18.48 -13.74 20.14
CA ALA A 50 17.37 -14.00 21.04
C ALA A 50 16.14 -13.25 20.57
N LEU A 51 15.02 -13.92 20.40
CA LEU A 51 13.72 -13.36 20.08
C LEU A 51 12.89 -13.29 21.36
N ARG A 52 12.48 -12.08 21.74
CA ARG A 52 11.59 -11.86 22.87
C ARG A 52 10.19 -11.55 22.34
N LEU A 53 9.27 -12.49 22.57
CA LEU A 53 7.84 -12.34 22.35
C LEU A 53 7.19 -12.01 23.70
N ALA A 54 6.59 -10.85 23.84
CA ALA A 54 5.98 -10.43 25.08
C ALA A 54 4.58 -9.88 24.83
N GLU A 55 3.61 -10.42 25.55
CA GLU A 55 2.22 -9.96 25.54
C GLU A 55 1.86 -9.33 26.88
N ARG A 56 1.02 -8.32 26.86
CA ARG A 56 0.55 -7.68 28.08
C ARG A 56 -0.57 -8.51 28.68
N LYS A 57 -0.44 -8.88 29.94
CA LYS A 57 -1.47 -9.64 30.67
C LYS A 57 -2.73 -8.79 30.83
N THR A 58 -3.87 -9.29 30.36
CA THR A 58 -5.17 -8.62 30.53
C THR A 58 -5.48 -8.38 31.99
N GLY A 59 -5.73 -7.12 32.37
CA GLY A 59 -6.05 -6.72 33.77
C GLY A 59 -4.84 -6.58 34.71
N SER A 60 -3.61 -6.58 34.22
CA SER A 60 -2.39 -6.45 34.99
C SER A 60 -1.40 -5.47 34.35
N THR A 61 -0.47 -4.91 35.13
CA THR A 61 0.67 -4.11 34.60
C THR A 61 1.86 -4.97 34.18
N GLY A 62 1.75 -6.30 34.30
CA GLY A 62 2.79 -7.25 33.95
C GLY A 62 2.73 -7.70 32.49
N PHE A 63 3.89 -8.14 31.98
CA PHE A 63 4.02 -8.81 30.68
C PHE A 63 4.30 -10.29 30.92
N GLU A 64 3.66 -11.13 30.13
CA GLU A 64 4.04 -12.55 30.01
C GLU A 64 4.62 -12.75 28.63
N GLY A 65 5.62 -13.63 28.46
CA GLY A 65 6.24 -13.85 27.19
C GLY A 65 7.21 -15.02 27.20
N VAL A 66 7.72 -15.36 26.03
CA VAL A 66 8.76 -16.35 25.82
C VAL A 66 9.99 -15.67 25.23
N ASN A 67 11.17 -16.12 25.66
CA ASN A 67 12.41 -15.78 24.98
C ASN A 67 12.86 -17.06 24.25
N LEU A 68 13.01 -16.97 22.94
CA LEU A 68 13.65 -18.01 22.14
C LEU A 68 15.08 -17.59 21.83
N PHE A 69 16.01 -18.49 22.06
CA PHE A 69 17.43 -18.29 21.72
C PHE A 69 17.78 -19.23 20.57
N LEU A 70 18.20 -18.66 19.46
CA LEU A 70 18.74 -19.37 18.31
C LEU A 70 20.25 -19.22 18.34
N THR A 71 20.94 -20.31 18.69
CA THR A 71 22.40 -20.34 18.85
C THR A 71 23.01 -21.15 17.72
N PHE A 72 23.95 -20.55 16.98
CA PHE A 72 24.71 -21.21 15.92
C PHE A 72 25.84 -22.02 16.55
N GLU A 73 25.66 -23.35 16.67
CA GLU A 73 26.63 -24.23 17.30
C GLU A 73 27.86 -24.45 16.41
N GLY A 74 29.03 -24.54 17.00
CA GLY A 74 30.27 -24.72 16.26
C GLY A 74 30.74 -23.49 15.45
N ARG A 75 30.15 -22.32 15.70
CA ARG A 75 30.51 -21.08 15.03
C ARG A 75 32.00 -20.74 15.15
N SER A 76 32.52 -19.96 14.23
CA SER A 76 33.85 -19.39 14.31
C SER A 76 34.04 -18.52 15.57
N PRO A 77 35.20 -18.59 16.26
CA PRO A 77 35.49 -17.68 17.35
C PRO A 77 35.71 -16.23 16.89
N ASP A 78 35.99 -16.02 15.59
CA ASP A 78 36.35 -14.72 15.01
C ASP A 78 35.13 -14.05 14.32
N VAL A 79 33.92 -14.51 14.60
CA VAL A 79 32.68 -13.91 14.05
C VAL A 79 32.56 -12.44 14.44
N SER A 80 32.20 -11.59 13.49
CA SER A 80 31.97 -10.16 13.74
C SER A 80 30.65 -9.68 13.15
N LEU A 81 29.96 -8.80 13.87
CA LEU A 81 28.68 -8.24 13.44
C LEU A 81 28.88 -6.83 12.89
N ALA A 82 28.26 -6.55 11.75
CA ALA A 82 28.23 -5.22 11.15
C ALA A 82 26.80 -4.88 10.70
N GLY A 83 26.39 -3.64 10.95
CA GLY A 83 25.13 -3.12 10.38
C GLY A 83 25.29 -2.85 8.89
N GLU A 84 24.34 -3.27 8.09
CA GLU A 84 24.28 -3.03 6.65
C GLU A 84 23.15 -2.08 6.31
N ARG A 85 23.35 -1.28 5.26
CA ARG A 85 22.41 -0.26 4.78
C ARG A 85 21.96 0.67 5.92
N VAL A 86 22.79 1.67 6.19
CA VAL A 86 22.53 2.69 7.22
C VAL A 86 21.25 3.44 6.84
N GLN A 87 20.31 3.47 7.76
CA GLN A 87 19.09 4.28 7.63
C GLN A 87 19.38 5.73 8.05
N GLU A 88 18.60 6.67 7.55
CA GLU A 88 18.68 8.08 7.95
C GLU A 88 18.28 8.30 9.42
N GLY A 89 17.40 7.45 9.94
CA GLY A 89 16.89 7.47 11.30
C GLY A 89 17.96 7.22 12.35
N LYS A 90 17.79 7.80 13.54
CA LYS A 90 18.62 7.56 14.71
C LYS A 90 17.75 7.33 15.94
N VAL A 91 18.18 6.42 16.80
CA VAL A 91 17.47 6.13 18.06
C VAL A 91 18.16 6.76 19.25
N ASN A 92 17.36 7.18 20.22
CA ASN A 92 17.85 7.78 21.46
C ASN A 92 17.28 7.01 22.67
N PHE A 93 18.15 6.75 23.64
CA PHE A 93 17.80 6.01 24.85
C PHE A 93 17.98 6.90 26.08
N PHE A 94 16.87 7.35 26.64
CA PHE A 94 16.84 8.18 27.86
C PHE A 94 16.54 7.30 29.06
N LYS A 95 17.55 6.66 29.62
CA LYS A 95 17.40 5.74 30.74
C LYS A 95 17.70 6.43 32.08
N GLY A 96 16.64 6.61 32.89
CA GLY A 96 16.73 7.31 34.19
C GLY A 96 16.79 8.83 34.04
N GLN A 97 17.01 9.53 35.18
CA GLN A 97 17.01 11.00 35.26
C GLN A 97 18.39 11.64 35.07
N ASP A 98 19.44 10.83 34.90
CA ASP A 98 20.83 11.29 34.75
C ASP A 98 21.20 11.38 33.26
N PRO A 99 21.30 12.59 32.67
CA PRO A 99 21.61 12.76 31.26
C PRO A 99 22.97 12.18 30.84
N SER A 100 23.90 12.02 31.76
CA SER A 100 25.21 11.42 31.43
C SER A 100 25.15 9.93 31.10
N LYS A 101 24.00 9.29 31.39
CA LYS A 101 23.71 7.89 31.08
C LYS A 101 22.83 7.71 29.85
N TRP A 102 22.47 8.80 29.19
CA TRP A 102 21.67 8.76 27.98
C TRP A 102 22.56 8.42 26.78
N VAL A 103 22.08 7.50 25.96
CA VAL A 103 22.73 7.15 24.70
C VAL A 103 21.92 7.75 23.59
N THR A 104 22.51 8.66 22.81
CA THR A 104 21.81 9.45 21.80
C THR A 104 22.48 9.34 20.44
N ASN A 105 21.72 9.59 19.36
CA ASN A 105 22.21 9.54 17.98
C ASN A 105 22.74 8.16 17.55
N VAL A 106 22.18 7.08 18.08
CA VAL A 106 22.55 5.72 17.71
C VAL A 106 22.04 5.45 16.28
N PRO A 107 22.91 5.10 15.33
CA PRO A 107 22.51 4.83 13.95
C PRO A 107 21.58 3.61 13.87
N THR A 108 20.71 3.59 12.87
CA THR A 108 19.87 2.45 12.55
C THR A 108 20.28 1.83 11.23
N PHE A 109 19.98 0.54 11.05
CA PHE A 109 20.37 -0.27 9.91
C PHE A 109 19.19 -1.17 9.49
N ASP A 110 19.08 -1.46 8.20
CA ASP A 110 18.06 -2.38 7.66
C ASP A 110 18.39 -3.84 7.99
N ALA A 111 19.66 -4.16 8.07
CA ALA A 111 20.14 -5.51 8.32
C ALA A 111 21.41 -5.51 9.17
N VAL A 112 21.70 -6.68 9.73
CA VAL A 112 22.97 -6.94 10.42
C VAL A 112 23.59 -8.23 9.85
N ARG A 113 24.82 -8.14 9.38
CA ARG A 113 25.57 -9.30 8.88
C ARG A 113 26.51 -9.82 9.95
N TYR A 114 26.47 -11.11 10.16
CA TYR A 114 27.48 -11.90 10.86
C TYR A 114 28.52 -12.35 9.83
N HIS A 115 29.67 -11.75 9.84
CA HIS A 115 30.76 -12.15 8.96
C HIS A 115 31.48 -13.35 9.53
N GLY A 116 31.67 -14.38 8.69
CA GLY A 116 32.40 -15.58 9.04
C GLY A 116 31.74 -16.37 10.18
N MET A 117 30.42 -16.52 10.20
CA MET A 117 29.71 -17.34 11.19
C MET A 117 30.24 -18.77 11.18
N TYR A 118 30.48 -19.32 9.98
CA TYR A 118 31.20 -20.55 9.74
C TYR A 118 32.24 -20.33 8.64
N GLU A 119 33.11 -21.28 8.40
CA GLU A 119 34.05 -21.19 7.29
C GLU A 119 33.33 -21.08 5.96
N GLY A 120 33.46 -19.94 5.32
CA GLY A 120 32.77 -19.62 4.05
C GLY A 120 31.27 -19.31 4.15
N ILE A 121 30.70 -19.12 5.36
CA ILE A 121 29.29 -18.81 5.55
C ILE A 121 29.12 -17.58 6.42
N ASP A 122 28.47 -16.57 5.85
CA ASP A 122 27.93 -15.42 6.57
C ASP A 122 26.43 -15.62 6.89
N VAL A 123 25.93 -14.91 7.90
CA VAL A 123 24.50 -14.88 8.21
C VAL A 123 24.03 -13.43 8.17
N LEU A 124 23.02 -13.15 7.34
CA LEU A 124 22.40 -11.85 7.24
C LEU A 124 21.06 -11.86 7.99
N VAL A 125 20.93 -11.05 9.03
CA VAL A 125 19.66 -10.88 9.76
C VAL A 125 19.03 -9.58 9.31
N ARG A 126 17.82 -9.63 8.80
CA ARG A 126 17.12 -8.48 8.19
C ARG A 126 15.64 -8.45 8.54
N ASP A 127 15.00 -7.34 8.19
CA ASP A 127 13.54 -7.26 8.14
C ASP A 127 13.01 -7.99 6.90
N ASN A 128 11.98 -8.74 7.09
CA ASN A 128 11.13 -9.23 6.02
C ASN A 128 9.68 -9.03 6.46
N ALA A 129 9.07 -7.94 5.98
CA ALA A 129 7.70 -7.56 6.30
C ALA A 129 7.37 -7.66 7.80
N ARG A 130 8.22 -7.05 8.65
CA ARG A 130 8.13 -7.06 10.13
C ARG A 130 8.37 -8.41 10.80
N LYS A 131 9.00 -9.31 10.10
CA LYS A 131 9.51 -10.56 10.64
C LYS A 131 11.04 -10.49 10.73
N VAL A 132 11.62 -11.01 11.77
CA VAL A 132 13.06 -11.22 11.82
C VAL A 132 13.38 -12.43 10.95
N GLN A 133 14.08 -12.19 9.86
CA GLN A 133 14.55 -13.21 8.93
C GLN A 133 16.06 -13.30 9.01
N TYR A 134 16.62 -14.47 8.73
CA TYR A 134 18.04 -14.65 8.55
C TYR A 134 18.33 -15.48 7.30
N ASP A 135 19.30 -15.03 6.54
CA ASP A 135 19.73 -15.69 5.32
C ASP A 135 21.12 -16.29 5.54
N LEU A 136 21.37 -17.47 5.00
CA LEU A 136 22.71 -18.05 4.98
C LEU A 136 23.36 -17.74 3.63
N LEU A 137 24.47 -17.03 3.66
CA LEU A 137 25.22 -16.63 2.47
C LEU A 137 26.47 -17.51 2.39
N CYS A 138 26.41 -18.55 1.55
CA CYS A 138 27.45 -19.55 1.44
C CYS A 138 28.37 -19.25 0.26
N ALA A 139 29.63 -18.99 0.50
CA ALA A 139 30.66 -18.87 -0.55
C ALA A 139 30.89 -20.20 -1.27
N PRO A 140 31.47 -20.18 -2.49
CA PRO A 140 31.93 -21.40 -3.16
C PRO A 140 32.82 -22.23 -2.26
N GLY A 141 32.55 -23.52 -2.18
CA GLY A 141 33.29 -24.48 -1.35
C GLY A 141 32.85 -24.55 0.13
N ALA A 142 31.99 -23.65 0.58
CA ALA A 142 31.48 -23.70 1.94
C ALA A 142 30.66 -24.98 2.21
N ASP A 143 30.76 -25.55 3.38
CA ASP A 143 30.01 -26.74 3.78
C ASP A 143 28.77 -26.36 4.60
N LEU A 144 27.58 -26.43 3.96
CA LEU A 144 26.30 -26.11 4.62
C LEU A 144 25.99 -27.02 5.82
N SER A 145 26.54 -28.23 5.87
CA SER A 145 26.32 -29.16 6.98
C SER A 145 26.92 -28.70 8.32
N GLN A 146 27.80 -27.70 8.30
CA GLN A 146 28.33 -27.07 9.52
C GLN A 146 27.26 -26.30 10.28
N VAL A 147 26.20 -25.85 9.56
CA VAL A 147 25.17 -24.99 10.15
C VAL A 147 24.24 -25.85 11.01
N VAL A 148 24.41 -25.77 12.30
CA VAL A 148 23.54 -26.36 13.30
C VAL A 148 23.03 -25.25 14.22
N ILE A 149 21.72 -25.09 14.27
CA ILE A 149 21.07 -24.08 15.10
C ILE A 149 20.34 -24.75 16.25
N ARG A 150 20.69 -24.39 17.47
CA ARG A 150 20.00 -24.81 18.68
C ARG A 150 18.94 -23.79 19.08
N VAL A 151 17.74 -24.27 19.35
CA VAL A 151 16.61 -23.46 19.80
C VAL A 151 16.34 -23.74 21.28
N GLU A 152 16.55 -22.74 22.13
CA GLU A 152 16.19 -22.81 23.54
C GLU A 152 14.98 -21.93 23.84
N GLY A 153 14.14 -22.37 24.75
CA GLY A 153 12.89 -21.68 25.11
C GLY A 153 11.66 -22.19 24.37
N ALA A 154 11.85 -23.11 23.41
CA ALA A 154 10.77 -23.92 22.84
C ALA A 154 10.63 -25.23 23.62
N ASP A 155 9.41 -25.81 23.61
CA ASP A 155 9.10 -27.12 24.20
C ASP A 155 9.57 -28.25 23.29
N GLY A 156 9.88 -27.97 22.01
CA GLY A 156 10.42 -28.89 21.00
C GLY A 156 10.32 -28.33 19.60
N LEU A 157 10.93 -29.03 18.64
CA LEU A 157 10.90 -28.72 17.21
C LEU A 157 10.23 -29.88 16.45
N ARG A 158 9.53 -29.55 15.38
CA ARG A 158 9.07 -30.50 14.35
C ARG A 158 9.21 -29.91 12.96
N ILE A 159 9.28 -30.73 11.95
CA ILE A 159 9.16 -30.36 10.55
C ILE A 159 7.81 -30.87 10.06
N ASP A 160 6.98 -29.95 9.54
CA ASP A 160 5.67 -30.28 9.01
C ASP A 160 5.79 -30.88 7.59
N ALA A 161 4.66 -31.40 7.07
CA ALA A 161 4.63 -32.08 5.77
C ALA A 161 5.01 -31.17 4.58
N ASP A 162 4.80 -29.89 4.71
CA ASP A 162 5.19 -28.85 3.74
C ASP A 162 6.67 -28.41 3.84
N GLY A 163 7.44 -29.02 4.72
CA GLY A 163 8.84 -28.71 4.93
C GLY A 163 9.13 -27.57 5.91
N SER A 164 8.12 -26.96 6.50
CA SER A 164 8.30 -25.88 7.48
C SER A 164 8.81 -26.40 8.81
N LEU A 165 9.68 -25.62 9.45
CA LEU A 165 10.15 -25.86 10.81
C LEU A 165 9.25 -25.17 11.83
N VAL A 166 8.72 -25.92 12.78
CA VAL A 166 7.83 -25.42 13.83
C VAL A 166 8.48 -25.56 15.20
N ALA A 167 8.63 -24.44 15.90
CA ALA A 167 9.03 -24.39 17.30
C ALA A 167 7.79 -24.31 18.19
N MET A 168 7.53 -25.34 18.97
CA MET A 168 6.40 -25.41 19.89
C MET A 168 6.70 -24.61 21.16
N THR A 169 5.80 -23.74 21.57
CA THR A 169 5.95 -22.99 22.82
C THR A 169 4.64 -22.99 23.60
N ARG A 170 4.72 -22.71 24.90
CA ARG A 170 3.53 -22.55 25.76
C ARG A 170 2.57 -21.43 25.32
N PHE A 171 2.97 -20.53 24.41
CA PHE A 171 2.16 -19.45 23.85
C PHE A 171 1.72 -19.71 22.39
N GLY A 172 1.89 -20.93 21.91
CA GLY A 172 1.56 -21.37 20.56
C GLY A 172 2.80 -21.77 19.75
N GLU A 173 2.57 -22.00 18.48
CA GLU A 173 3.58 -22.49 17.54
C GLU A 173 4.23 -21.32 16.83
N LEU A 174 5.56 -21.36 16.70
CA LEU A 174 6.33 -20.44 15.89
C LEU A 174 6.82 -21.22 14.67
N ARG A 175 6.38 -20.76 13.51
CA ARG A 175 6.64 -21.43 12.23
C ARG A 175 7.69 -20.67 11.45
N GLN A 176 8.63 -21.39 10.86
CA GLN A 176 9.58 -20.93 9.87
C GLN A 176 9.35 -21.74 8.60
N ASP A 177 9.01 -21.07 7.53
CA ASP A 177 8.67 -21.71 6.25
C ASP A 177 9.87 -22.45 5.65
N ALA A 178 9.60 -23.40 4.76
CA ALA A 178 10.66 -24.14 4.06
C ALA A 178 11.60 -23.15 3.34
N PRO A 179 12.93 -23.37 3.39
CA PRO A 179 13.89 -22.42 2.83
C PRO A 179 13.79 -22.37 1.30
N ILE A 180 13.61 -21.21 0.73
CA ILE A 180 13.87 -20.95 -0.69
C ILE A 180 15.38 -20.77 -0.85
N THR A 181 15.94 -21.45 -1.83
CA THR A 181 17.39 -21.56 -1.91
C THR A 181 17.83 -21.57 -3.37
N TRP A 182 18.84 -20.78 -3.68
CA TRP A 182 19.38 -20.70 -5.02
C TRP A 182 20.90 -20.62 -5.02
N MET A 183 21.49 -21.06 -6.13
CA MET A 183 22.90 -20.83 -6.45
C MET A 183 23.01 -19.61 -7.37
N GLU A 184 24.06 -18.82 -7.18
CA GLU A 184 24.39 -17.71 -8.07
C GLU A 184 25.39 -18.19 -9.13
N ASN A 185 25.01 -18.15 -10.40
CA ASN A 185 25.85 -18.53 -11.51
C ASN A 185 26.89 -17.43 -11.82
N SER A 186 27.95 -17.79 -12.53
CA SER A 186 29.03 -16.85 -12.90
C SER A 186 28.58 -15.74 -13.85
N ASP A 187 27.45 -15.87 -14.50
CA ASP A 187 26.82 -14.87 -15.38
C ASP A 187 25.80 -13.98 -14.64
N GLY A 188 25.65 -14.17 -13.32
CA GLY A 188 24.71 -13.41 -12.47
C GLY A 188 23.29 -13.97 -12.46
N THR A 189 23.05 -15.07 -13.18
CA THR A 189 21.74 -15.76 -13.11
C THR A 189 21.65 -16.64 -11.87
N ARG A 190 20.43 -17.05 -11.49
CA ARG A 190 20.17 -17.94 -10.36
C ARG A 190 19.75 -19.32 -10.86
N THR A 191 20.07 -20.33 -10.08
CA THR A 191 19.57 -21.68 -10.24
C THR A 191 18.98 -22.11 -8.91
N ASP A 192 17.69 -22.36 -8.87
CA ASP A 192 17.01 -22.82 -7.66
C ASP A 192 17.51 -24.20 -7.24
N VAL A 193 17.65 -24.35 -5.95
CA VAL A 193 18.16 -25.58 -5.33
C VAL A 193 17.19 -26.01 -4.23
N LYS A 194 16.78 -27.25 -4.28
CA LYS A 194 15.96 -27.80 -3.21
C LYS A 194 16.76 -27.83 -1.91
N CYS A 195 16.32 -27.05 -0.93
CA CYS A 195 16.85 -27.04 0.43
C CYS A 195 15.75 -27.41 1.42
N GLN A 196 16.11 -28.12 2.48
CA GLN A 196 15.18 -28.58 3.48
C GLN A 196 15.79 -28.42 4.87
N PHE A 197 14.96 -28.16 5.87
CA PHE A 197 15.35 -28.31 7.26
C PHE A 197 15.59 -29.80 7.57
N THR A 198 16.51 -30.04 8.47
CA THR A 198 16.72 -31.37 9.07
C THR A 198 16.82 -31.25 10.58
N LEU A 199 16.11 -32.08 11.31
CA LEU A 199 16.26 -32.15 12.77
C LEU A 199 17.52 -32.93 13.12
N VAL A 200 18.39 -32.34 13.92
CA VAL A 200 19.53 -33.01 14.53
C VAL A 200 19.07 -33.74 15.79
N ASP A 201 18.18 -33.10 16.56
CA ASP A 201 17.46 -33.70 17.70
C ASP A 201 16.24 -32.84 18.08
N GLY A 202 15.68 -32.99 19.26
CA GLY A 202 14.44 -32.33 19.70
C GLY A 202 14.51 -30.79 19.81
N ASN A 203 15.69 -30.21 19.81
CA ASN A 203 15.87 -28.74 19.90
C ASN A 203 16.96 -28.19 18.98
N ARG A 204 17.51 -29.02 18.06
CA ARG A 204 18.51 -28.57 17.08
C ARG A 204 18.09 -28.93 15.67
N PHE A 205 18.37 -28.02 14.74
CA PHE A 205 18.13 -28.24 13.33
C PHE A 205 19.28 -27.70 12.47
N GLY A 206 19.35 -28.18 11.24
CA GLY A 206 20.29 -27.74 10.21
C GLY A 206 19.61 -27.75 8.85
N PHE A 207 20.42 -27.71 7.78
CA PHE A 207 19.95 -27.59 6.41
C PHE A 207 20.57 -28.67 5.53
N ILE A 208 19.80 -29.16 4.57
CA ILE A 208 20.27 -30.09 3.54
C ILE A 208 19.87 -29.56 2.15
N ALA A 209 20.86 -29.36 1.28
CA ALA A 209 20.69 -28.98 -0.12
C ALA A 209 21.39 -30.03 -1.01
N PRO A 210 20.72 -31.17 -1.33
CA PRO A 210 21.36 -32.30 -1.96
C PRO A 210 21.81 -32.03 -3.41
N ASP A 211 21.10 -31.15 -4.12
CA ASP A 211 21.34 -30.85 -5.54
C ASP A 211 22.28 -29.63 -5.73
N ARG A 212 22.90 -29.15 -4.66
CA ARG A 212 23.83 -28.02 -4.69
C ARG A 212 25.11 -28.35 -5.46
N ASP A 213 25.50 -27.42 -6.35
CA ASP A 213 26.87 -27.39 -6.87
C ASP A 213 27.78 -26.65 -5.87
N PRO A 214 28.72 -27.34 -5.19
CA PRO A 214 29.56 -26.69 -4.19
C PRO A 214 30.54 -25.67 -4.77
N SER A 215 30.72 -25.60 -6.09
CA SER A 215 31.60 -24.62 -6.71
C SER A 215 30.93 -23.25 -6.89
N LEU A 216 29.60 -23.14 -6.66
CA LEU A 216 28.83 -21.92 -6.80
C LEU A 216 28.45 -21.34 -5.42
N PRO A 217 28.28 -20.02 -5.31
CA PRO A 217 27.67 -19.40 -4.15
C PRO A 217 26.23 -19.91 -3.96
N LEU A 218 25.83 -20.08 -2.71
CA LEU A 218 24.46 -20.51 -2.35
C LEU A 218 23.84 -19.48 -1.40
N VAL A 219 22.60 -19.09 -1.67
CA VAL A 219 21.79 -18.28 -0.74
C VAL A 219 20.62 -19.13 -0.29
N VAL A 220 20.42 -19.22 1.01
CA VAL A 220 19.25 -19.85 1.62
C VAL A 220 18.37 -18.75 2.20
N ASP A 221 17.27 -18.43 1.53
CA ASP A 221 16.36 -17.30 1.83
C ASP A 221 14.91 -17.83 1.91
N PRO A 222 14.09 -17.45 2.89
CA PRO A 222 12.65 -17.66 2.87
C PRO A 222 11.93 -16.52 2.11
N GLY A 223 11.70 -16.66 0.84
CA GLY A 223 11.03 -15.90 -0.20
C GLY A 223 9.89 -14.93 0.10
N ILE A 224 8.75 -15.14 -0.57
CA ILE A 224 7.50 -14.33 -0.54
C ILE A 224 6.99 -14.13 0.90
N THR A 225 6.46 -12.94 1.21
CA THR A 225 5.87 -12.69 2.54
C THR A 225 4.57 -13.46 2.73
N TYR A 226 3.71 -13.47 1.72
CA TYR A 226 2.65 -14.44 1.53
C TYR A 226 2.22 -14.50 0.05
N GLY A 227 1.73 -15.67 -0.36
CA GLY A 227 0.95 -15.88 -1.57
C GLY A 227 -0.22 -16.77 -1.20
N SER A 228 -1.42 -16.47 -1.70
CA SER A 228 -2.67 -17.14 -1.36
C SER A 228 -3.61 -17.13 -2.53
N TYR A 229 -4.46 -18.14 -2.62
CA TYR A 229 -5.66 -18.12 -3.45
C TYR A 229 -6.81 -17.45 -2.68
N LEU A 230 -7.78 -16.95 -3.43
CA LEU A 230 -9.08 -16.50 -2.96
C LEU A 230 -10.11 -16.85 -4.01
N GLY A 231 -10.94 -17.84 -3.77
CA GLY A 231 -11.93 -18.28 -4.74
C GLY A 231 -12.86 -19.33 -4.19
N GLY A 232 -13.82 -19.72 -5.02
CA GLY A 232 -14.75 -20.80 -4.79
C GLY A 232 -14.66 -21.87 -5.89
N SER A 233 -15.75 -22.56 -6.20
CA SER A 233 -15.72 -23.68 -7.14
C SER A 233 -15.87 -23.30 -8.63
N ALA A 234 -16.04 -22.03 -8.96
CA ALA A 234 -16.19 -21.54 -10.33
C ALA A 234 -15.04 -20.56 -10.68
N ASN A 235 -15.30 -19.51 -11.45
CA ASN A 235 -14.29 -18.52 -11.82
C ASN A 235 -14.46 -17.23 -11.01
N GLU A 236 -13.33 -16.63 -10.63
CA GLU A 236 -13.23 -15.36 -9.97
C GLU A 236 -12.27 -14.42 -10.69
N HIS A 237 -12.62 -13.12 -10.73
CA HIS A 237 -11.73 -12.08 -11.23
C HIS A 237 -11.49 -11.05 -10.13
N GLY A 238 -10.23 -10.88 -9.74
CA GLY A 238 -9.80 -9.87 -8.76
C GLY A 238 -9.32 -8.61 -9.46
N CYS A 239 -10.18 -7.61 -9.63
CA CYS A 239 -9.90 -6.43 -10.46
C CYS A 239 -9.29 -5.25 -9.70
N GLY A 240 -9.52 -5.13 -8.38
CA GLY A 240 -9.06 -4.00 -7.58
C GLY A 240 -8.38 -4.42 -6.28
N VAL A 241 -7.33 -3.72 -5.88
CA VAL A 241 -6.67 -3.87 -4.60
C VAL A 241 -6.42 -2.52 -3.94
N SER A 242 -6.67 -2.44 -2.65
CA SER A 242 -6.35 -1.26 -1.82
C SER A 242 -5.89 -1.72 -0.45
N VAL A 243 -5.06 -0.92 0.23
CA VAL A 243 -4.46 -1.29 1.51
C VAL A 243 -4.72 -0.21 2.55
N ASP A 244 -5.22 -0.61 3.72
CA ASP A 244 -5.44 0.33 4.83
C ASP A 244 -4.16 0.62 5.62
N SER A 245 -4.21 1.62 6.51
CA SER A 245 -3.09 2.01 7.38
C SER A 245 -2.61 0.90 8.33
N LYS A 246 -3.33 -0.21 8.43
CA LYS A 246 -2.96 -1.41 9.19
C LYS A 246 -2.32 -2.49 8.33
N CYS A 247 -2.07 -2.18 7.06
CA CYS A 247 -1.62 -3.11 6.03
C CYS A 247 -2.67 -4.19 5.69
N SER A 248 -3.95 -4.03 6.06
CA SER A 248 -5.00 -4.96 5.64
C SER A 248 -5.26 -4.77 4.16
N MET A 249 -5.35 -5.87 3.43
CA MET A 249 -5.60 -5.88 1.99
C MET A 249 -7.11 -5.95 1.73
N PHE A 250 -7.60 -5.05 0.92
CA PHE A 250 -8.97 -5.06 0.39
C PHE A 250 -8.91 -5.45 -1.07
N ILE A 251 -9.75 -6.39 -1.46
CA ILE A 251 -9.87 -6.86 -2.83
C ILE A 251 -11.33 -6.73 -3.25
N ALA A 252 -11.55 -6.14 -4.41
CA ALA A 252 -12.83 -6.17 -5.08
C ALA A 252 -12.70 -6.87 -6.43
N GLY A 253 -13.76 -7.52 -6.82
CA GLY A 253 -13.84 -8.26 -8.06
C GLY A 253 -15.22 -8.83 -8.24
N ASP A 254 -15.31 -9.83 -9.09
CA ASP A 254 -16.54 -10.56 -9.35
C ASP A 254 -16.31 -12.08 -9.26
N THR A 255 -17.39 -12.81 -8.95
CA THR A 255 -17.38 -14.26 -8.77
C THR A 255 -18.62 -14.92 -9.38
N LEU A 256 -18.37 -16.07 -10.00
CA LEU A 256 -19.40 -17.01 -10.41
C LEU A 256 -19.67 -18.09 -9.35
N SER A 257 -18.92 -18.08 -8.24
CA SER A 257 -18.98 -19.12 -7.23
C SER A 257 -20.04 -18.84 -6.18
N ILE A 258 -21.00 -19.75 -6.05
CA ILE A 258 -22.00 -19.72 -4.98
C ILE A 258 -21.42 -20.08 -3.60
N ASP A 259 -20.21 -20.60 -3.57
CA ASP A 259 -19.43 -21.01 -2.39
C ASP A 259 -18.17 -20.16 -2.19
N PHE A 260 -18.14 -18.94 -2.79
CA PHE A 260 -17.08 -17.97 -2.52
C PHE A 260 -16.96 -17.71 -1.01
N PRO A 261 -15.74 -17.60 -0.47
CA PRO A 261 -15.53 -17.48 0.98
C PRO A 261 -16.06 -16.14 1.53
N VAL A 262 -17.25 -16.18 2.13
CA VAL A 262 -17.87 -15.04 2.84
C VAL A 262 -17.86 -15.27 4.34
N LEU A 263 -17.87 -14.18 5.13
CA LEU A 263 -17.74 -14.26 6.58
C LEU A 263 -19.06 -13.83 7.27
N ALA A 264 -19.52 -14.63 8.22
CA ALA A 264 -20.73 -14.36 8.98
C ALA A 264 -20.69 -12.97 9.65
N GLY A 265 -21.74 -12.18 9.42
CA GLY A 265 -21.85 -10.79 9.89
C GLY A 265 -21.54 -9.75 8.81
N ALA A 266 -21.04 -10.14 7.65
CA ALA A 266 -20.91 -9.26 6.50
C ALA A 266 -22.27 -8.90 5.89
N PHE A 267 -22.29 -7.94 4.97
CA PHE A 267 -23.52 -7.36 4.40
C PHE A 267 -24.40 -8.39 3.69
N ASP A 268 -23.82 -9.16 2.76
CA ASP A 268 -24.52 -10.24 2.04
C ASP A 268 -23.68 -11.52 2.00
N LEU A 269 -24.31 -12.63 2.35
CA LEU A 269 -23.69 -13.96 2.42
C LEU A 269 -24.16 -14.89 1.29
N THR A 270 -24.98 -14.38 0.38
CA THR A 270 -25.63 -15.17 -0.66
C THR A 270 -25.25 -14.66 -2.05
N HIS A 271 -24.90 -15.57 -2.92
CA HIS A 271 -24.76 -15.30 -4.34
C HIS A 271 -26.17 -15.17 -4.95
N ASN A 272 -26.49 -14.04 -5.56
CA ASN A 272 -27.85 -13.69 -5.93
C ASN A 272 -28.15 -13.81 -7.43
N GLY A 273 -27.16 -13.81 -8.30
CA GLY A 273 -27.35 -13.73 -9.74
C GLY A 273 -26.51 -14.68 -10.57
N ASN A 274 -26.15 -14.25 -11.75
CA ASN A 274 -25.23 -14.96 -12.65
C ASN A 274 -23.78 -14.76 -12.24
N VAL A 275 -23.45 -13.51 -11.92
CA VAL A 275 -22.15 -13.04 -11.45
C VAL A 275 -22.43 -12.01 -10.37
N ASP A 276 -21.81 -12.12 -9.20
CA ASP A 276 -21.89 -11.12 -8.16
C ASP A 276 -20.55 -10.43 -7.93
N SER A 277 -20.56 -9.13 -7.72
CA SER A 277 -19.39 -8.46 -7.21
C SER A 277 -19.14 -8.83 -5.75
N PHE A 278 -17.90 -8.75 -5.30
CA PHE A 278 -17.53 -9.02 -3.92
C PHE A 278 -16.53 -7.99 -3.39
N VAL A 279 -16.46 -7.89 -2.09
CA VAL A 279 -15.38 -7.19 -1.38
C VAL A 279 -14.89 -8.06 -0.24
N THR A 280 -13.58 -8.27 -0.22
CA THR A 280 -12.91 -9.07 0.78
C THR A 280 -11.82 -8.25 1.46
N LYS A 281 -11.78 -8.29 2.79
CA LYS A 281 -10.70 -7.71 3.62
C LYS A 281 -9.94 -8.81 4.33
N LEU A 282 -8.60 -8.82 4.14
CA LEU A 282 -7.69 -9.73 4.83
C LEU A 282 -6.75 -8.94 5.74
N VAL A 283 -6.30 -9.59 6.81
CA VAL A 283 -5.17 -9.05 7.59
C VAL A 283 -3.93 -8.88 6.69
N GLY A 284 -3.08 -7.90 7.00
CA GLY A 284 -1.88 -7.61 6.20
C GLY A 284 -0.86 -8.75 6.09
N THR A 285 -1.06 -9.84 6.80
CA THR A 285 -0.27 -11.08 6.67
C THR A 285 -0.90 -12.09 5.71
N GLY A 286 -2.06 -11.78 5.10
CA GLY A 286 -2.75 -12.68 4.17
C GLY A 286 -3.28 -13.99 4.76
N THR A 287 -3.35 -14.10 6.10
CA THR A 287 -3.66 -15.38 6.77
C THR A 287 -5.12 -15.51 7.21
N THR A 288 -5.87 -14.41 7.26
CA THR A 288 -7.20 -14.41 7.88
C THR A 288 -8.10 -13.39 7.20
N LEU A 289 -9.30 -13.80 6.85
CA LEU A 289 -10.38 -12.89 6.45
C LEU A 289 -10.85 -12.08 7.67
N LEU A 290 -10.97 -10.77 7.49
CA LEU A 290 -11.61 -9.87 8.46
C LEU A 290 -13.08 -9.66 8.14
N PHE A 291 -13.42 -9.51 6.87
CA PHE A 291 -14.77 -9.68 6.33
C PHE A 291 -14.67 -10.08 4.85
N SER A 292 -15.74 -10.66 4.34
CA SER A 292 -15.94 -10.93 2.92
C SER A 292 -17.44 -11.01 2.64
N THR A 293 -17.89 -10.33 1.60
CA THR A 293 -19.31 -10.15 1.28
C THR A 293 -19.53 -10.15 -0.22
N TYR A 294 -20.64 -10.73 -0.67
CA TYR A 294 -21.17 -10.41 -1.99
C TYR A 294 -21.82 -9.02 -1.98
N ILE A 295 -21.90 -8.40 -3.14
CA ILE A 295 -22.70 -7.20 -3.39
C ILE A 295 -23.27 -7.31 -4.79
N GLY A 296 -24.51 -7.77 -4.91
CA GLY A 296 -25.14 -7.99 -6.21
C GLY A 296 -26.65 -8.15 -6.14
N GLY A 297 -27.27 -8.27 -7.29
CA GLY A 297 -28.68 -8.54 -7.48
C GLY A 297 -28.91 -9.81 -8.31
N THR A 298 -30.01 -9.86 -9.08
CA THR A 298 -30.40 -11.08 -9.80
C THR A 298 -29.76 -11.27 -11.17
N ASP A 299 -29.04 -10.30 -11.69
CA ASP A 299 -28.33 -10.38 -12.98
C ASP A 299 -26.81 -10.35 -12.79
N GLY A 300 -26.03 -9.88 -13.76
CA GLY A 300 -24.59 -9.78 -13.65
C GLY A 300 -24.12 -8.49 -12.98
N ASP A 301 -23.33 -8.61 -11.93
CA ASP A 301 -22.76 -7.52 -11.15
C ASP A 301 -21.24 -7.68 -11.07
N PHE A 302 -20.52 -6.73 -11.65
CA PHE A 302 -19.07 -6.79 -11.81
C PHE A 302 -18.39 -5.78 -10.88
N GLY A 303 -17.39 -6.20 -10.12
CA GLY A 303 -16.58 -5.33 -9.27
C GLY A 303 -15.26 -4.98 -9.94
N HIS A 304 -14.98 -3.67 -10.13
CA HIS A 304 -13.77 -3.25 -10.84
C HIS A 304 -12.76 -2.52 -9.95
N GLY A 305 -13.20 -1.55 -9.16
CA GLY A 305 -12.31 -0.73 -8.36
C GLY A 305 -12.66 -0.75 -6.87
N VAL A 306 -11.65 -0.70 -6.03
CA VAL A 306 -11.80 -0.52 -4.58
C VAL A 306 -10.82 0.55 -4.09
N TYR A 307 -11.31 1.44 -3.23
CA TYR A 307 -10.51 2.40 -2.49
C TYR A 307 -10.85 2.33 -1.00
N VAL A 308 -9.84 2.27 -0.14
CA VAL A 308 -10.04 2.24 1.31
C VAL A 308 -9.55 3.55 1.95
N THR A 309 -10.35 4.11 2.85
CA THR A 309 -10.00 5.32 3.61
C THR A 309 -9.20 4.99 4.86
N HIS A 310 -8.61 6.01 5.47
CA HIS A 310 -7.97 5.89 6.79
C HIS A 310 -8.94 5.46 7.92
N THR A 311 -10.26 5.59 7.72
CA THR A 311 -11.31 5.10 8.63
C THR A 311 -11.72 3.66 8.32
N GLU A 312 -11.01 3.01 7.39
CA GLU A 312 -11.25 1.62 6.93
C GLU A 312 -12.58 1.42 6.20
N GLU A 313 -13.32 2.48 5.90
CA GLU A 313 -14.48 2.41 5.02
C GLU A 313 -14.00 2.15 3.59
N SER A 314 -14.62 1.20 2.88
CA SER A 314 -14.28 0.89 1.50
C SER A 314 -15.31 1.47 0.54
N TYR A 315 -14.81 2.00 -0.56
CA TYR A 315 -15.58 2.51 -1.68
C TYR A 315 -15.34 1.58 -2.87
N ILE A 316 -16.41 1.14 -3.50
CA ILE A 316 -16.39 0.17 -4.57
C ILE A 316 -17.16 0.73 -5.75
N THR A 317 -16.65 0.45 -6.96
CA THR A 317 -17.35 0.75 -8.21
C THR A 317 -17.25 -0.42 -9.17
N GLY A 318 -18.21 -0.49 -10.06
CA GLY A 318 -18.27 -1.50 -11.10
C GLY A 318 -19.51 -1.33 -11.97
N GLY A 319 -19.84 -2.32 -12.75
CA GLY A 319 -21.02 -2.36 -13.59
C GLY A 319 -22.08 -3.31 -13.06
N THR A 320 -23.35 -2.96 -13.15
CA THR A 320 -24.47 -3.82 -12.77
C THR A 320 -25.50 -3.93 -13.89
N GLY A 321 -25.97 -5.15 -14.17
CA GLY A 321 -27.14 -5.43 -14.97
C GLY A 321 -28.41 -5.64 -14.13
N SER A 322 -28.28 -5.61 -12.81
CA SER A 322 -29.32 -5.95 -11.86
C SER A 322 -30.22 -4.76 -11.52
N ASN A 323 -31.51 -4.87 -11.80
CA ASN A 323 -32.47 -3.85 -11.41
C ASN A 323 -32.75 -3.83 -9.90
N ASP A 324 -32.37 -4.87 -9.22
CA ASP A 324 -32.44 -5.07 -7.76
C ASP A 324 -31.09 -5.01 -7.06
N TYR A 325 -30.04 -4.44 -7.71
CA TYR A 325 -28.77 -4.15 -7.07
C TYR A 325 -28.99 -3.34 -5.77
N PRO A 326 -28.31 -3.66 -4.66
CA PRO A 326 -28.60 -3.05 -3.38
C PRO A 326 -28.19 -1.56 -3.33
N VAL A 327 -29.20 -0.69 -3.36
CA VAL A 327 -29.06 0.77 -3.20
C VAL A 327 -29.64 1.26 -1.89
N THR A 328 -29.18 2.41 -1.39
CA THR A 328 -29.62 2.96 -0.11
C THR A 328 -30.69 4.04 -0.29
N PRO A 329 -31.67 4.13 0.62
CA PRO A 329 -32.68 5.22 0.58
C PRO A 329 -32.00 6.60 0.70
N GLY A 330 -32.33 7.49 -0.22
CA GLY A 330 -31.77 8.85 -0.26
C GLY A 330 -30.44 9.00 -1.02
N ALA A 331 -29.95 7.92 -1.62
CA ALA A 331 -28.84 7.99 -2.57
C ALA A 331 -29.21 8.81 -3.81
N PHE A 332 -28.22 9.23 -4.58
CA PHE A 332 -28.40 10.06 -5.77
C PHE A 332 -29.37 9.43 -6.77
N ASP A 333 -29.17 8.17 -7.12
CA ASP A 333 -30.09 7.40 -7.96
C ASP A 333 -30.31 6.01 -7.37
N THR A 334 -31.60 5.68 -7.21
CA THR A 334 -32.04 4.38 -6.69
C THR A 334 -32.77 3.55 -7.76
N THR A 335 -32.69 3.98 -9.01
CA THR A 335 -33.42 3.39 -10.15
C THR A 335 -32.40 2.89 -11.17
N PHE A 336 -32.49 1.64 -11.55
CA PHE A 336 -31.77 1.10 -12.70
C PHE A 336 -32.30 1.69 -13.99
N ASN A 337 -31.43 2.24 -14.83
CA ASN A 337 -31.84 3.12 -15.92
C ASN A 337 -31.66 2.53 -17.33
N GLY A 338 -30.82 1.52 -17.53
CA GLY A 338 -30.48 1.11 -18.88
C GLY A 338 -30.12 -0.35 -19.09
N GLY A 339 -29.18 -0.59 -19.99
CA GLY A 339 -28.67 -1.92 -20.30
C GLY A 339 -27.75 -2.45 -19.20
N SER A 340 -26.88 -1.57 -18.72
CA SER A 340 -26.08 -1.71 -17.49
C SER A 340 -25.82 -0.34 -16.92
N ASP A 341 -25.81 -0.20 -15.60
CA ASP A 341 -25.43 1.03 -14.89
C ASP A 341 -24.11 0.83 -14.14
N THR A 342 -23.32 1.88 -14.03
CA THR A 342 -22.26 1.95 -13.03
C THR A 342 -22.89 2.06 -11.63
N TYR A 343 -22.26 1.50 -10.63
CA TYR A 343 -22.63 1.72 -9.24
C TYR A 343 -21.49 2.34 -8.43
N VAL A 344 -21.85 3.07 -7.38
CA VAL A 344 -20.91 3.59 -6.39
C VAL A 344 -21.40 3.19 -5.01
N THR A 345 -20.67 2.32 -4.35
CA THR A 345 -21.05 1.75 -3.06
C THR A 345 -19.99 2.06 -2.01
N LYS A 346 -20.43 2.59 -0.87
CA LYS A 346 -19.59 2.79 0.32
C LYS A 346 -19.99 1.82 1.41
N LEU A 347 -19.06 0.98 1.83
CA LEU A 347 -19.24 -0.07 2.83
C LEU A 347 -18.59 0.35 4.16
N SER A 348 -19.21 -0.05 5.28
CA SER A 348 -18.65 0.15 6.62
C SER A 348 -17.33 -0.59 6.82
N ALA A 349 -16.50 -0.12 7.76
CA ALA A 349 -15.17 -0.67 8.04
C ALA A 349 -15.17 -2.17 8.43
N ASP A 350 -16.28 -2.67 8.96
CA ASP A 350 -16.49 -4.07 9.32
C ASP A 350 -17.19 -4.90 8.23
N GLY A 351 -17.51 -4.29 7.10
CA GLY A 351 -18.16 -4.95 5.96
C GLY A 351 -19.61 -5.34 6.18
N SER A 352 -20.27 -4.85 7.24
CA SER A 352 -21.61 -5.31 7.63
C SER A 352 -22.76 -4.49 7.07
N THR A 353 -22.51 -3.23 6.64
CA THR A 353 -23.57 -2.32 6.20
C THR A 353 -23.13 -1.43 5.06
N LEU A 354 -24.06 -1.15 4.13
CA LEU A 354 -23.90 -0.11 3.14
C LEU A 354 -24.11 1.26 3.81
N ILE A 355 -23.10 2.11 3.78
CA ILE A 355 -23.23 3.50 4.23
C ILE A 355 -24.03 4.29 3.20
N TYR A 356 -23.67 4.14 1.93
CA TYR A 356 -24.51 4.49 0.79
C TYR A 356 -24.21 3.57 -0.39
N SER A 357 -25.17 3.44 -1.27
CA SER A 357 -25.02 2.78 -2.56
C SER A 357 -25.99 3.41 -3.56
N THR A 358 -25.50 3.75 -4.74
CA THR A 358 -26.23 4.50 -5.77
C THR A 358 -25.90 3.96 -7.15
N PHE A 359 -26.87 3.97 -8.05
CA PHE A 359 -26.61 3.86 -9.48
C PHE A 359 -26.00 5.18 -10.02
N LEU A 360 -25.29 5.06 -11.11
CA LEU A 360 -24.76 6.16 -11.91
C LEU A 360 -24.83 5.76 -13.38
N GLY A 361 -25.91 6.09 -14.04
CA GLY A 361 -26.13 5.65 -15.42
C GLY A 361 -27.25 6.37 -16.13
N GLY A 362 -27.47 5.98 -17.36
CA GLY A 362 -28.53 6.49 -18.23
C GLY A 362 -29.25 5.35 -18.95
N ALA A 363 -29.80 5.59 -20.15
CA ALA A 363 -30.61 4.60 -20.87
C ALA A 363 -29.77 3.60 -21.70
N GLY A 364 -28.49 3.79 -21.83
CA GLY A 364 -27.59 2.92 -22.57
C GLY A 364 -26.78 1.97 -21.68
N GLU A 365 -25.50 1.81 -21.96
CA GLU A 365 -24.60 0.99 -21.19
C GLU A 365 -23.53 1.86 -20.55
N GLU A 366 -23.31 1.66 -19.27
CA GLU A 366 -22.24 2.23 -18.48
C GLU A 366 -21.41 1.12 -17.83
N GLY A 367 -20.10 1.16 -18.00
CA GLY A 367 -19.16 0.37 -17.21
C GLY A 367 -19.28 -1.15 -17.26
N SER A 368 -19.76 -1.75 -18.35
CA SER A 368 -19.97 -3.20 -18.40
C SER A 368 -18.76 -4.05 -18.76
N LEU A 369 -17.68 -3.50 -19.32
CA LEU A 369 -16.56 -4.29 -19.87
C LEU A 369 -15.19 -3.61 -19.76
N GLY A 370 -14.98 -2.61 -18.96
CA GLY A 370 -13.68 -1.92 -18.88
C GLY A 370 -13.32 -1.49 -17.48
N GLY A 371 -12.03 -1.35 -17.23
CA GLY A 371 -11.54 -0.85 -15.96
C GLY A 371 -12.25 0.46 -15.59
N GLN A 372 -12.79 0.51 -14.40
CA GLN A 372 -13.36 1.73 -13.83
C GLN A 372 -12.55 2.09 -12.62
N GLY A 373 -12.00 3.31 -12.65
CA GLY A 373 -11.26 3.83 -11.52
C GLY A 373 -12.20 4.41 -10.46
N ILE A 374 -11.91 4.15 -9.19
CA ILE A 374 -12.48 4.87 -8.06
C ILE A 374 -11.37 5.46 -7.21
N GLY A 375 -11.53 6.72 -6.81
CA GLY A 375 -10.64 7.38 -5.88
C GLY A 375 -11.43 8.25 -4.91
N VAL A 376 -10.84 8.58 -3.76
CA VAL A 376 -11.50 9.41 -2.75
C VAL A 376 -10.55 10.50 -2.28
N ASP A 377 -11.03 11.75 -2.23
CA ASP A 377 -10.22 12.85 -1.72
C ASP A 377 -10.17 12.86 -0.18
N ALA A 378 -9.30 13.67 0.40
CA ALA A 378 -9.12 13.77 1.85
C ALA A 378 -10.39 14.20 2.61
N ASN A 379 -11.39 14.73 1.91
CA ASN A 379 -12.68 15.12 2.48
C ASN A 379 -13.73 13.99 2.40
N GLY A 380 -13.42 12.86 1.74
CA GLY A 380 -14.33 11.73 1.61
C GLY A 380 -15.33 11.82 0.44
N PHE A 381 -15.07 12.68 -0.54
CA PHE A 381 -15.81 12.67 -1.81
C PHE A 381 -15.27 11.56 -2.70
N ALA A 382 -16.16 10.74 -3.24
CA ALA A 382 -15.78 9.69 -4.19
C ALA A 382 -15.76 10.25 -5.62
N TYR A 383 -14.77 9.82 -6.38
CA TYR A 383 -14.62 10.11 -7.80
C TYR A 383 -14.68 8.80 -8.56
N VAL A 384 -15.39 8.79 -9.66
CA VAL A 384 -15.51 7.64 -10.55
C VAL A 384 -15.31 8.11 -11.99
N ALA A 385 -14.55 7.36 -12.76
CA ALA A 385 -14.39 7.52 -14.19
C ALA A 385 -14.64 6.20 -14.91
N GLY A 386 -15.26 6.29 -16.06
CA GLY A 386 -15.61 5.14 -16.89
C GLY A 386 -16.12 5.62 -18.25
N PHE A 387 -16.94 4.83 -18.88
CA PHE A 387 -17.56 5.17 -20.17
C PHE A 387 -19.08 5.10 -20.10
N THR A 388 -19.72 5.84 -20.99
CA THR A 388 -21.16 5.82 -21.18
C THR A 388 -21.53 5.80 -22.66
N SER A 389 -22.57 5.03 -23.01
CA SER A 389 -23.25 5.11 -24.29
C SER A 389 -24.60 5.86 -24.20
N SER A 390 -24.85 6.50 -23.04
CA SER A 390 -26.12 7.14 -22.74
C SER A 390 -26.15 8.61 -23.09
N ALA A 391 -26.98 8.99 -24.02
CA ALA A 391 -27.21 10.41 -24.32
C ALA A 391 -27.89 11.18 -23.16
N ASN A 392 -28.47 10.49 -22.20
CA ASN A 392 -29.04 11.04 -20.97
C ASN A 392 -28.23 10.74 -19.71
N PHE A 393 -26.93 10.44 -19.84
CA PHE A 393 -26.06 10.28 -18.68
C PHE A 393 -26.16 11.50 -17.75
N PRO A 394 -26.20 11.33 -16.42
CA PRO A 394 -26.40 12.42 -15.47
C PRO A 394 -25.17 13.35 -15.41
N THR A 395 -25.27 14.50 -16.06
CA THR A 395 -24.26 15.58 -16.01
C THR A 395 -24.74 16.74 -15.13
N THR A 396 -23.80 17.54 -14.61
CA THR A 396 -24.14 18.67 -13.74
C THR A 396 -24.01 20.01 -14.48
N PRO A 397 -24.86 21.00 -14.16
CA PRO A 397 -24.76 22.33 -14.77
C PRO A 397 -23.40 22.99 -14.50
N GLY A 398 -22.73 23.45 -15.56
CA GLY A 398 -21.42 24.10 -15.47
C GLY A 398 -20.24 23.14 -15.50
N ALA A 399 -20.47 21.85 -15.64
CA ALA A 399 -19.40 20.87 -15.93
C ALA A 399 -18.72 21.17 -17.28
N TYR A 400 -17.57 20.56 -17.49
CA TYR A 400 -16.73 20.79 -18.68
C TYR A 400 -17.48 20.49 -19.98
N ASP A 401 -18.12 19.33 -20.09
CA ASP A 401 -19.01 18.95 -21.16
C ASP A 401 -20.24 18.21 -20.61
N THR A 402 -21.41 18.61 -21.07
CA THR A 402 -22.68 18.00 -20.71
C THR A 402 -23.37 17.35 -21.90
N THR A 403 -22.67 17.28 -23.04
CA THR A 403 -23.20 16.81 -24.30
C THR A 403 -22.56 15.49 -24.66
N TYR A 404 -23.38 14.48 -24.85
CA TYR A 404 -22.96 13.23 -25.46
C TYR A 404 -22.73 13.44 -26.95
N ASN A 405 -21.51 13.21 -27.41
CA ASN A 405 -21.06 13.63 -28.73
C ASN A 405 -21.35 12.63 -29.85
N ASP A 406 -21.81 11.45 -29.51
CA ASP A 406 -22.08 10.36 -30.44
C ASP A 406 -23.57 10.17 -30.78
N ASN A 407 -23.81 9.47 -31.87
CA ASN A 407 -25.15 9.14 -32.34
C ASN A 407 -25.76 7.89 -31.67
N GLY A 408 -25.28 7.49 -30.46
CA GLY A 408 -25.77 6.32 -29.71
C GLY A 408 -25.11 4.99 -30.13
N PHE A 409 -23.98 5.04 -30.81
CA PHE A 409 -23.24 3.83 -31.23
C PHE A 409 -21.83 3.72 -30.62
N PHE A 410 -21.31 4.79 -30.04
CA PHE A 410 -19.96 4.85 -29.48
C PHE A 410 -20.04 5.34 -28.02
N ASN A 411 -18.95 5.34 -27.31
CA ASN A 411 -18.90 5.64 -25.89
C ASN A 411 -18.08 6.90 -25.63
N ASP A 412 -18.59 7.78 -24.76
CA ASP A 412 -17.83 8.89 -24.19
C ASP A 412 -17.30 8.54 -22.80
N THR A 413 -16.12 9.01 -22.46
CA THR A 413 -15.62 8.99 -21.09
C THR A 413 -16.50 9.88 -20.20
N PHE A 414 -16.83 9.42 -19.00
CA PHE A 414 -17.39 10.27 -17.95
C PHE A 414 -16.41 10.41 -16.76
N VAL A 415 -16.51 11.54 -16.06
CA VAL A 415 -15.82 11.79 -14.79
C VAL A 415 -16.82 12.38 -13.81
N THR A 416 -17.08 11.70 -12.71
CA THR A 416 -18.11 12.07 -11.75
C THR A 416 -17.53 12.14 -10.33
N LYS A 417 -17.84 13.23 -9.61
CA LYS A 417 -17.59 13.39 -8.19
C LYS A 417 -18.89 13.30 -7.40
N VAL A 418 -18.98 12.31 -6.52
CA VAL A 418 -20.16 12.01 -5.69
C VAL A 418 -19.99 12.65 -4.31
N SER A 419 -21.07 13.15 -3.72
CA SER A 419 -21.06 13.71 -2.36
C SER A 419 -20.69 12.66 -1.31
N GLN A 420 -20.17 13.11 -0.16
CA GLN A 420 -19.72 12.25 0.93
C GLN A 420 -20.78 11.27 1.45
N ASP A 421 -22.05 11.66 1.36
CA ASP A 421 -23.21 10.89 1.78
C ASP A 421 -23.90 10.12 0.64
N GLY A 422 -23.36 10.21 -0.59
CA GLY A 422 -23.89 9.54 -1.77
C GLY A 422 -25.20 10.12 -2.31
N SER A 423 -25.68 11.26 -1.77
CA SER A 423 -27.03 11.79 -2.08
C SER A 423 -27.08 12.70 -3.30
N SER A 424 -25.94 13.14 -3.81
CA SER A 424 -25.88 14.08 -4.94
C SER A 424 -24.54 14.01 -5.69
N LEU A 425 -24.54 14.49 -6.92
CA LEU A 425 -23.33 14.71 -7.70
C LEU A 425 -22.80 16.12 -7.43
N VAL A 426 -21.53 16.22 -7.04
CA VAL A 426 -20.83 17.50 -6.89
C VAL A 426 -20.49 18.07 -8.26
N TYR A 427 -19.97 17.22 -9.12
CA TYR A 427 -19.91 17.44 -10.56
C TYR A 427 -19.98 16.10 -11.31
N SER A 428 -20.43 16.16 -12.53
CA SER A 428 -20.43 15.05 -13.48
C SER A 428 -20.31 15.58 -14.88
N THR A 429 -19.34 15.14 -15.64
CA THR A 429 -18.99 15.65 -16.96
C THR A 429 -18.67 14.53 -17.91
N LEU A 430 -18.88 14.77 -19.20
CA LEU A 430 -18.40 13.92 -20.29
C LEU A 430 -17.07 14.47 -20.82
N VAL A 431 -16.27 13.60 -21.40
CA VAL A 431 -15.05 13.93 -22.12
C VAL A 431 -14.93 12.96 -23.30
N GLY A 432 -15.24 13.43 -24.50
CA GLY A 432 -15.21 12.57 -25.66
C GLY A 432 -15.21 13.34 -26.97
N GLY A 433 -15.18 12.62 -28.08
CA GLY A 433 -15.17 13.18 -29.42
C GLY A 433 -16.18 12.48 -30.33
N ASP A 434 -15.80 12.17 -31.56
CA ASP A 434 -16.66 11.64 -32.60
C ASP A 434 -16.63 10.11 -32.75
N ASN A 435 -16.00 9.40 -31.79
CA ASN A 435 -15.85 7.96 -31.80
C ASN A 435 -15.70 7.43 -30.37
N ILE A 436 -15.26 6.19 -30.20
CA ILE A 436 -15.10 5.52 -28.91
C ILE A 436 -14.03 6.22 -28.05
N ASP A 437 -14.40 6.58 -26.83
CA ASP A 437 -13.56 7.18 -25.82
C ASP A 437 -13.78 6.49 -24.47
N PHE A 438 -12.81 5.71 -24.03
CA PHE A 438 -12.85 4.93 -22.79
C PHE A 438 -11.90 5.47 -21.74
N ALA A 439 -12.40 5.68 -20.52
CA ALA A 439 -11.55 5.75 -19.34
C ALA A 439 -11.37 4.34 -18.75
N ASN A 440 -10.14 3.94 -18.56
CA ASN A 440 -9.77 2.68 -17.92
C ASN A 440 -9.29 2.89 -16.47
N ALA A 441 -8.85 4.10 -16.13
CA ALA A 441 -8.22 4.36 -14.84
C ALA A 441 -8.48 5.76 -14.33
N LEU A 442 -8.46 5.89 -13.01
CA LEU A 442 -8.61 7.14 -12.27
C LEU A 442 -7.69 7.14 -11.05
N ALA A 443 -6.88 8.17 -10.90
CA ALA A 443 -6.18 8.48 -9.67
C ALA A 443 -6.63 9.84 -9.13
N VAL A 444 -6.83 9.92 -7.81
CA VAL A 444 -7.31 11.14 -7.15
C VAL A 444 -6.31 11.57 -6.08
N SER A 445 -5.80 12.80 -6.20
CA SER A 445 -4.95 13.36 -5.16
C SER A 445 -5.74 13.66 -3.88
N PRO A 446 -5.11 13.71 -2.71
CA PRO A 446 -5.78 14.14 -1.47
C PRO A 446 -6.45 15.52 -1.57
N GLY A 447 -5.98 16.37 -2.47
CA GLY A 447 -6.55 17.69 -2.76
C GLY A 447 -7.78 17.65 -3.67
N GLY A 448 -8.09 16.50 -4.29
CA GLY A 448 -9.22 16.32 -5.20
C GLY A 448 -8.90 16.55 -6.67
N ASP A 449 -7.62 16.65 -7.07
CA ASP A 449 -7.25 16.57 -8.48
C ASP A 449 -7.56 15.18 -9.03
N ALA A 450 -8.30 15.08 -10.11
CA ALA A 450 -8.61 13.81 -10.77
C ALA A 450 -7.76 13.64 -12.04
N PHE A 451 -7.00 12.55 -12.09
CA PHE A 451 -6.21 12.14 -13.25
C PHE A 451 -6.89 10.94 -13.88
N VAL A 452 -7.21 11.02 -15.15
CA VAL A 452 -7.92 9.96 -15.88
C VAL A 452 -7.10 9.51 -17.07
N GLY A 453 -6.97 8.21 -17.22
CA GLY A 453 -6.29 7.56 -18.32
C GLY A 453 -7.18 6.58 -19.06
N GLY A 454 -6.92 6.41 -20.34
CA GLY A 454 -7.68 5.50 -21.17
C GLY A 454 -7.22 5.52 -22.63
N PHE A 455 -8.13 5.26 -23.53
CA PHE A 455 -7.83 5.37 -24.97
C PHE A 455 -8.99 6.01 -25.74
N SER A 456 -8.66 6.62 -26.85
CA SER A 456 -9.59 7.29 -27.75
C SER A 456 -9.39 6.81 -29.18
N LEU A 457 -10.48 6.58 -29.87
CA LEU A 457 -10.53 6.38 -31.34
C LEU A 457 -11.03 7.66 -32.05
N SER A 458 -11.36 8.69 -31.30
CA SER A 458 -11.87 9.96 -31.81
C SER A 458 -10.79 10.78 -32.49
N THR A 459 -11.14 11.37 -33.62
CA THR A 459 -10.25 12.28 -34.34
C THR A 459 -10.19 13.67 -33.72
N ASN A 460 -11.17 14.02 -32.88
CA ASN A 460 -11.37 15.31 -32.25
C ASN A 460 -11.45 15.21 -30.72
N PHE A 461 -10.88 14.15 -30.10
CA PHE A 461 -10.79 14.06 -28.63
C PHE A 461 -10.22 15.36 -28.03
N PRO A 462 -10.82 15.90 -26.98
CA PRO A 462 -10.43 17.18 -26.42
C PRO A 462 -9.04 17.15 -25.78
N THR A 463 -8.09 17.87 -26.39
CA THR A 463 -6.75 18.11 -25.85
C THR A 463 -6.55 19.59 -25.54
N THR A 464 -5.69 19.90 -24.57
CA THR A 464 -5.42 21.27 -24.16
C THR A 464 -4.29 21.91 -24.99
N PRO A 465 -4.36 23.21 -25.31
CA PRO A 465 -3.29 23.89 -26.05
C PRO A 465 -1.95 23.83 -25.31
N GLY A 466 -0.91 23.37 -26.01
CA GLY A 466 0.43 23.23 -25.44
C GLY A 466 0.69 21.92 -24.69
N ALA A 467 -0.28 21.01 -24.64
CA ALA A 467 -0.06 19.66 -24.11
C ALA A 467 0.97 18.89 -24.94
N PHE A 468 1.52 17.84 -24.40
CA PHE A 468 2.61 17.04 -25.00
C PHE A 468 2.27 16.55 -26.40
N ALA A 469 1.10 15.96 -26.60
CA ALA A 469 0.60 15.53 -27.90
C ALA A 469 -0.89 15.89 -28.02
N THR A 470 -1.21 16.72 -29.03
CA THR A 470 -2.56 17.27 -29.23
C THR A 470 -3.25 16.74 -30.47
N VAL A 471 -2.59 15.89 -31.24
CA VAL A 471 -3.10 15.30 -32.48
C VAL A 471 -3.01 13.78 -32.36
N PRO A 472 -4.11 13.05 -32.65
CA PRO A 472 -4.06 11.59 -32.66
C PRO A 472 -3.11 11.11 -33.75
N ASN A 473 -2.35 10.05 -33.47
CA ASN A 473 -1.30 9.53 -34.39
C ASN A 473 -1.54 8.06 -34.77
N GLY A 474 -2.77 7.61 -34.77
CA GLY A 474 -3.09 6.22 -35.12
C GLY A 474 -4.56 5.90 -34.98
N ASN A 475 -4.89 4.62 -34.97
CA ASN A 475 -6.26 4.16 -34.83
C ASN A 475 -6.73 4.13 -33.38
N SER A 476 -5.82 3.90 -32.44
CA SER A 476 -6.10 3.95 -30.99
C SER A 476 -5.03 4.82 -30.35
N ASN A 477 -5.43 5.79 -29.56
CA ASN A 477 -4.51 6.73 -28.93
C ASN A 477 -4.74 6.73 -27.43
N GLY A 478 -3.76 6.29 -26.67
CA GLY A 478 -3.77 6.40 -25.21
C GLY A 478 -3.79 7.88 -24.81
N TYR A 479 -4.58 8.24 -23.81
CA TYR A 479 -4.65 9.60 -23.29
C TYR A 479 -4.46 9.66 -21.79
N LEU A 480 -4.02 10.83 -21.33
CA LEU A 480 -4.00 11.23 -19.93
C LEU A 480 -4.59 12.63 -19.81
N LEU A 481 -5.56 12.81 -18.94
CA LEU A 481 -6.11 14.11 -18.62
C LEU A 481 -6.11 14.38 -17.11
N LYS A 482 -6.08 15.64 -16.73
CA LYS A 482 -6.28 16.13 -15.38
C LYS A 482 -7.47 17.08 -15.37
N MET A 483 -8.48 16.74 -14.58
CA MET A 483 -9.67 17.58 -14.37
C MET A 483 -9.42 18.59 -13.24
N ASP A 484 -10.01 19.76 -13.33
CA ASP A 484 -9.99 20.72 -12.24
C ASP A 484 -10.91 20.28 -11.07
N LEU A 485 -10.73 20.92 -9.91
CA LEU A 485 -11.46 20.56 -8.68
C LEU A 485 -12.98 20.73 -8.79
N THR A 486 -13.45 21.48 -9.77
CA THR A 486 -14.87 21.82 -9.97
C THR A 486 -15.52 21.02 -11.11
N GLY A 487 -14.75 20.25 -11.86
CA GLY A 487 -15.21 19.52 -13.04
C GLY A 487 -15.58 20.40 -14.22
N SER A 488 -15.15 21.68 -14.21
CA SER A 488 -15.56 22.66 -15.21
C SER A 488 -14.53 22.90 -16.31
N SER A 489 -13.30 22.41 -16.13
CA SER A 489 -12.26 22.55 -17.13
C SER A 489 -11.20 21.45 -17.03
N LEU A 490 -10.55 21.17 -18.16
CA LEU A 490 -9.36 20.32 -18.21
C LEU A 490 -8.14 21.18 -17.84
N VAL A 491 -7.43 20.83 -16.75
CA VAL A 491 -6.15 21.44 -16.40
C VAL A 491 -5.14 21.13 -17.48
N TYR A 492 -5.11 19.87 -17.92
CA TYR A 492 -4.48 19.43 -19.16
C TYR A 492 -5.18 18.16 -19.68
N SER A 493 -5.08 17.96 -20.98
CA SER A 493 -5.44 16.72 -21.66
C SER A 493 -4.47 16.50 -22.82
N THR A 494 -3.88 15.34 -22.90
CA THR A 494 -2.83 14.99 -23.86
C THR A 494 -2.95 13.54 -24.30
N PHE A 495 -2.60 13.25 -25.55
CA PHE A 495 -2.29 11.87 -25.93
C PHE A 495 -0.93 11.45 -25.36
N ILE A 496 -0.76 10.13 -25.18
CA ILE A 496 0.52 9.55 -24.72
C ILE A 496 1.60 9.67 -25.81
N GLY A 497 1.19 9.69 -27.09
CA GLY A 497 2.04 9.74 -28.27
C GLY A 497 2.49 8.34 -28.72
N GLY A 498 2.53 8.12 -29.98
CA GLY A 498 2.70 6.83 -30.62
C GLY A 498 1.55 6.57 -31.58
N SER A 499 1.24 5.37 -31.96
CA SER A 499 0.21 5.09 -32.98
C SER A 499 -0.78 3.98 -32.62
N SER A 500 -0.64 3.35 -31.49
CA SER A 500 -1.51 2.26 -31.00
C SER A 500 -1.25 2.02 -29.52
N GLU A 501 -1.70 2.92 -28.67
CA GLU A 501 -1.55 2.85 -27.23
C GLU A 501 -2.90 2.69 -26.55
N VAL A 502 -2.91 1.93 -25.46
CA VAL A 502 -4.01 1.85 -24.49
C VAL A 502 -3.43 2.07 -23.11
N VAL A 503 -3.87 3.11 -22.43
CA VAL A 503 -3.59 3.31 -21.00
C VAL A 503 -4.50 2.38 -20.21
N ARG A 504 -3.93 1.62 -19.31
CA ARG A 504 -4.63 0.69 -18.41
C ARG A 504 -4.75 1.24 -17.01
N ASP A 505 -3.71 1.96 -16.54
CA ASP A 505 -3.71 2.52 -15.22
C ASP A 505 -2.94 3.85 -15.14
N VAL A 506 -3.28 4.66 -14.14
CA VAL A 506 -2.65 5.95 -13.85
C VAL A 506 -2.41 6.11 -12.37
N ALA A 507 -1.28 6.71 -12.01
CA ALA A 507 -0.99 7.13 -10.65
C ALA A 507 -0.59 8.60 -10.59
N TYR A 508 -0.85 9.25 -9.47
CA TYR A 508 -0.34 10.60 -9.21
C TYR A 508 0.83 10.52 -8.24
N HIS A 509 1.72 11.52 -8.30
CA HIS A 509 2.78 11.71 -7.32
C HIS A 509 2.62 13.05 -6.59
N THR A 510 3.11 13.12 -5.36
CA THR A 510 2.95 14.29 -4.47
C THR A 510 3.60 15.57 -5.00
N ASP A 511 4.54 15.47 -5.95
CA ASP A 511 5.12 16.61 -6.66
C ASP A 511 4.21 17.16 -7.77
N GLY A 512 3.05 16.55 -8.00
CA GLY A 512 2.07 16.94 -9.02
C GLY A 512 2.29 16.28 -10.39
N THR A 513 3.29 15.41 -10.54
CA THR A 513 3.47 14.60 -11.77
C THR A 513 2.50 13.43 -11.79
N ALA A 514 2.24 12.89 -12.96
CA ALA A 514 1.36 11.73 -13.15
C ALA A 514 2.06 10.63 -13.95
N PHE A 515 1.77 9.39 -13.60
CA PHE A 515 2.23 8.20 -14.28
C PHE A 515 1.09 7.59 -15.08
N ALA A 516 1.42 6.98 -16.21
CA ALA A 516 0.49 6.20 -17.00
C ALA A 516 1.18 4.93 -17.47
N THR A 517 0.49 3.80 -17.39
CA THR A 517 0.94 2.50 -17.89
C THR A 517 -0.12 1.86 -18.77
N GLY A 518 0.28 0.86 -19.52
CA GLY A 518 -0.58 0.11 -20.40
C GLY A 518 0.24 -0.70 -21.39
N TYR A 519 -0.24 -0.78 -22.63
CA TYR A 519 0.51 -1.42 -23.69
C TYR A 519 0.53 -0.58 -24.98
N THR A 520 1.57 -0.79 -25.78
CA THR A 520 1.74 -0.18 -27.10
C THR A 520 2.09 -1.21 -28.14
N LEU A 521 1.45 -1.11 -29.30
CA LEU A 521 1.85 -1.83 -30.51
C LEU A 521 2.72 -0.96 -31.44
N SER A 522 3.09 0.23 -30.94
CA SER A 522 3.78 1.25 -31.70
C SER A 522 5.30 1.13 -31.59
N ASN A 523 5.98 1.10 -32.70
CA ASN A 523 7.45 1.22 -32.75
C ASN A 523 7.94 2.68 -32.71
N VAL A 524 7.02 3.63 -32.57
CA VAL A 524 7.30 5.08 -32.46
C VAL A 524 6.76 5.68 -31.14
N TYR A 525 6.51 4.85 -30.14
CA TYR A 525 6.21 5.32 -28.80
C TYR A 525 7.33 6.25 -28.30
N PRO A 526 7.02 7.38 -27.61
CA PRO A 526 7.97 8.46 -27.33
C PRO A 526 8.92 8.14 -26.15
N ALA A 527 9.60 6.99 -26.20
CA ALA A 527 10.58 6.63 -25.18
C ALA A 527 11.68 7.70 -25.10
N THR A 528 12.00 8.12 -23.88
CA THR A 528 12.96 9.22 -23.65
C THR A 528 14.40 8.71 -23.71
N PRO A 529 15.36 9.53 -24.21
CA PRO A 529 16.77 9.14 -24.22
C PRO A 529 17.29 8.84 -22.81
N GLY A 530 17.89 7.67 -22.62
CA GLY A 530 18.42 7.22 -21.34
C GLY A 530 17.43 6.52 -20.43
N ALA A 531 16.17 6.34 -20.87
CA ALA A 531 15.21 5.51 -20.16
C ALA A 531 15.61 4.02 -20.20
N PHE A 532 15.03 3.24 -19.33
CA PHE A 532 15.32 1.81 -19.13
C PHE A 532 15.29 1.01 -20.45
N GLN A 533 14.24 1.17 -21.26
CA GLN A 533 14.14 0.54 -22.59
C GLN A 533 13.63 1.57 -23.60
N THR A 534 14.50 1.92 -24.56
CA THR A 534 14.22 2.97 -25.57
C THR A 534 13.76 2.46 -26.91
N ALA A 535 13.69 1.15 -27.10
CA ALA A 535 13.22 0.50 -28.31
C ALA A 535 12.27 -0.64 -27.95
N PRO A 536 11.26 -0.93 -28.80
CA PRO A 536 10.38 -2.06 -28.55
C PRO A 536 11.14 -3.38 -28.52
N GLY A 537 10.69 -4.30 -27.66
CA GLY A 537 11.27 -5.64 -27.53
C GLY A 537 10.65 -6.65 -28.48
N GLY A 538 9.36 -6.54 -28.78
CA GLY A 538 8.63 -7.57 -29.51
C GLY A 538 7.38 -7.13 -30.25
N ASN A 539 6.36 -7.97 -30.17
CA ASN A 539 5.10 -7.82 -30.91
C ASN A 539 4.13 -6.80 -30.28
N GLY A 540 4.37 -6.41 -29.07
CA GLY A 540 3.64 -5.43 -28.30
C GLY A 540 4.27 -5.34 -26.92
N ASP A 541 4.54 -4.15 -26.44
CA ASP A 541 5.25 -3.93 -25.20
C ASP A 541 4.36 -3.20 -24.21
N GLY A 542 4.51 -3.48 -22.93
CA GLY A 542 4.09 -2.60 -21.87
C GLY A 542 4.84 -1.27 -22.00
N PHE A 543 4.32 -0.26 -21.36
CA PHE A 543 5.00 1.02 -21.24
C PHE A 543 4.76 1.67 -19.88
N ILE A 544 5.62 2.62 -19.54
CA ILE A 544 5.38 3.58 -18.48
C ILE A 544 5.82 4.97 -18.92
N SER A 545 4.94 5.95 -18.72
CA SER A 545 5.19 7.38 -18.96
C SER A 545 4.99 8.16 -17.66
N ARG A 546 5.95 9.02 -17.31
CA ARG A 546 5.79 10.04 -16.27
C ARG A 546 5.66 11.41 -16.90
N PHE A 547 4.51 12.05 -16.71
CA PHE A 547 4.23 13.39 -17.23
C PHE A 547 4.57 14.46 -16.19
N ASN A 548 5.03 15.61 -16.67
CA ASN A 548 5.23 16.77 -15.81
C ASN A 548 3.88 17.33 -15.30
N THR A 549 3.93 18.20 -14.33
CA THR A 549 2.76 18.77 -13.62
C THR A 549 1.79 19.54 -14.51
N THR A 550 2.20 19.93 -15.71
CA THR A 550 1.40 20.71 -16.66
C THR A 550 0.94 19.90 -17.88
N GLY A 551 1.29 18.62 -17.99
CA GLY A 551 0.97 17.78 -19.15
C GLY A 551 1.64 18.19 -20.46
N THR A 552 2.66 19.08 -20.41
CA THR A 552 3.32 19.63 -21.60
C THR A 552 4.53 18.85 -22.05
N GLY A 553 4.99 17.87 -21.26
CA GLY A 553 6.15 17.05 -21.57
C GLY A 553 6.31 15.87 -20.65
N LEU A 554 7.14 14.95 -21.07
CA LEU A 554 7.53 13.75 -20.33
C LEU A 554 8.69 14.07 -19.38
N VAL A 555 8.62 13.58 -18.14
CA VAL A 555 9.78 13.45 -17.28
C VAL A 555 10.60 12.28 -17.77
N TYR A 556 9.95 11.16 -18.04
CA TYR A 556 10.49 10.02 -18.79
C TYR A 556 9.36 9.19 -19.42
N ALA A 557 9.71 8.39 -20.40
CA ALA A 557 8.89 7.32 -20.96
C ALA A 557 9.77 6.17 -21.40
N THR A 558 9.35 4.94 -21.13
CA THR A 558 10.09 3.73 -21.45
C THR A 558 9.17 2.61 -21.88
N TYR A 559 9.64 1.78 -22.81
CA TYR A 559 9.01 0.47 -23.04
C TYR A 559 9.29 -0.46 -21.85
N ILE A 560 8.44 -1.46 -21.70
CA ILE A 560 8.60 -2.57 -20.76
C ILE A 560 8.26 -3.83 -21.54
N GLY A 561 9.27 -4.60 -21.93
CA GLY A 561 8.93 -5.79 -22.69
C GLY A 561 10.10 -6.68 -23.11
N GLY A 562 9.70 -7.85 -23.57
CA GLY A 562 10.55 -8.89 -24.15
C GLY A 562 10.27 -9.11 -25.63
N ALA A 563 10.32 -10.37 -26.08
CA ALA A 563 10.18 -10.69 -27.52
C ALA A 563 8.72 -10.94 -27.96
N GLN A 564 7.79 -11.05 -27.04
CA GLN A 564 6.37 -11.33 -27.31
C GLN A 564 5.50 -10.14 -26.88
N ILE A 565 4.38 -10.37 -26.23
CA ILE A 565 3.46 -9.33 -25.77
C ILE A 565 3.62 -9.13 -24.27
N GLU A 566 3.72 -7.88 -23.86
CA GLU A 566 3.66 -7.43 -22.48
C GLU A 566 2.59 -6.34 -22.29
N VAL A 567 1.90 -6.40 -21.16
CA VAL A 567 0.91 -5.41 -20.77
C VAL A 567 1.19 -4.96 -19.33
N GLY A 568 1.26 -3.65 -19.11
CA GLY A 568 1.21 -3.07 -17.77
C GLY A 568 -0.24 -2.84 -17.37
N ASN A 569 -0.71 -3.53 -16.35
CA ASN A 569 -2.09 -3.40 -15.87
C ASN A 569 -2.26 -2.42 -14.72
N ALA A 570 -1.25 -2.29 -13.85
CA ALA A 570 -1.31 -1.37 -12.71
C ALA A 570 0.02 -0.64 -12.51
N VAL A 571 -0.06 0.62 -12.08
CA VAL A 571 1.10 1.48 -11.75
C VAL A 571 0.84 2.22 -10.44
N GLU A 572 1.87 2.27 -9.61
CA GLU A 572 1.89 3.08 -8.38
C GLU A 572 3.22 3.83 -8.29
N ALA A 573 3.25 4.89 -7.48
CA ALA A 573 4.46 5.66 -7.26
C ALA A 573 4.67 5.93 -5.76
N ASP A 574 5.88 5.66 -5.27
CA ASP A 574 6.23 5.99 -3.89
C ASP A 574 6.61 7.48 -3.72
N GLU A 575 6.83 7.91 -2.48
CA GLU A 575 7.19 9.31 -2.17
C GLU A 575 8.50 9.78 -2.83
N ASN A 576 9.39 8.87 -3.19
CA ASN A 576 10.64 9.19 -3.88
C ASN A 576 10.43 9.37 -5.39
N GLY A 577 9.27 8.95 -5.89
CA GLY A 577 8.92 8.94 -7.31
C GLY A 577 9.42 7.70 -8.04
N ASP A 578 9.79 6.64 -7.32
CA ASP A 578 9.99 5.32 -7.91
C ASP A 578 8.64 4.80 -8.41
N ALA A 579 8.67 4.20 -9.59
CA ALA A 579 7.47 3.65 -10.21
C ALA A 579 7.40 2.14 -10.02
N TYR A 580 6.29 1.67 -9.51
CA TYR A 580 5.96 0.25 -9.36
C TYR A 580 4.97 -0.14 -10.43
N LEU A 581 5.19 -1.26 -11.07
CA LEU A 581 4.42 -1.72 -12.21
C LEU A 581 4.16 -3.22 -12.09
N THR A 582 2.94 -3.63 -12.39
CA THR A 582 2.60 -5.05 -12.56
C THR A 582 1.70 -5.24 -13.79
N GLY A 583 1.63 -6.46 -14.27
CA GLY A 583 0.84 -6.86 -15.40
C GLY A 583 1.14 -8.30 -15.80
N TRP A 584 1.22 -8.58 -17.08
CA TRP A 584 1.52 -9.92 -17.59
C TRP A 584 2.43 -9.87 -18.81
N THR A 585 3.12 -10.99 -19.06
CA THR A 585 4.05 -11.20 -20.17
C THR A 585 3.86 -12.57 -20.80
N GLU A 586 4.00 -12.63 -22.13
CA GLU A 586 4.15 -13.87 -22.88
C GLU A 586 5.64 -14.21 -23.16
N SER A 587 6.54 -13.35 -22.72
CA SER A 587 7.97 -13.51 -22.99
C SER A 587 8.66 -14.37 -21.94
N ALA A 588 9.28 -15.44 -22.39
CA ALA A 588 10.13 -16.26 -21.54
C ALA A 588 11.43 -15.55 -21.09
N LEU A 589 11.72 -14.39 -21.64
CA LEU A 589 12.87 -13.55 -21.30
C LEU A 589 12.45 -12.08 -21.25
N ILE A 590 12.20 -11.57 -20.08
CA ILE A 590 12.09 -10.15 -19.76
C ILE A 590 13.31 -9.73 -18.93
N GLN A 591 13.50 -8.44 -18.72
CA GLN A 591 14.61 -7.96 -17.91
C GLN A 591 14.28 -8.11 -16.42
N LEU A 592 15.14 -8.82 -15.70
CA LEU A 592 14.96 -9.13 -14.28
C LEU A 592 16.12 -8.60 -13.46
N THR A 593 15.93 -8.46 -12.17
CA THR A 593 17.02 -8.06 -11.26
C THR A 593 17.55 -9.27 -10.49
N PRO A 594 18.84 -9.30 -10.19
CA PRO A 594 19.37 -10.20 -9.16
C PRO A 594 18.65 -9.87 -7.82
N GLY A 595 17.90 -10.83 -7.29
CA GLY A 595 17.06 -10.62 -6.10
C GLY A 595 15.56 -10.49 -6.37
N GLY A 596 15.13 -10.61 -7.65
CA GLY A 596 13.72 -10.85 -7.96
C GLY A 596 13.20 -12.13 -7.29
N PHE A 597 11.94 -12.13 -6.92
CA PHE A 597 11.30 -13.30 -6.28
C PHE A 597 11.39 -14.54 -7.18
N ASP A 598 11.05 -14.38 -8.46
CA ASP A 598 11.15 -15.42 -9.46
C ASP A 598 11.84 -14.86 -10.70
N THR A 599 12.88 -15.54 -11.15
CA THR A 599 13.66 -15.17 -12.34
C THR A 599 13.43 -16.12 -13.51
N THR A 600 12.45 -17.00 -13.39
CA THR A 600 12.11 -18.03 -14.38
C THR A 600 10.69 -17.80 -14.89
N TYR A 601 10.51 -17.87 -16.21
CA TYR A 601 9.17 -17.98 -16.79
C TYR A 601 8.64 -19.39 -16.52
N ASN A 602 7.55 -19.51 -15.79
CA ASN A 602 7.10 -20.82 -15.27
C ASN A 602 6.27 -21.63 -16.24
N GLY A 603 5.86 -21.04 -17.33
CA GLY A 603 5.14 -21.71 -18.41
C GLY A 603 3.76 -21.10 -18.64
N GLY A 604 2.89 -21.87 -19.29
CA GLY A 604 1.59 -21.36 -19.69
C GLY A 604 1.66 -20.31 -20.80
N PRO A 605 0.53 -19.66 -21.12
CA PRO A 605 0.49 -18.60 -22.12
C PRO A 605 0.95 -17.25 -21.59
N GLN A 606 0.82 -16.98 -20.30
CA GLN A 606 1.14 -15.70 -19.68
C GLN A 606 1.53 -15.89 -18.20
N ASP A 607 2.57 -15.19 -17.76
CA ASP A 607 2.95 -15.03 -16.36
C ASP A 607 2.81 -13.57 -15.94
N ALA A 608 2.40 -13.33 -14.72
CA ALA A 608 2.46 -11.99 -14.15
C ALA A 608 3.92 -11.56 -13.93
N TYR A 609 4.16 -10.27 -13.92
CA TYR A 609 5.46 -9.68 -13.59
C TYR A 609 5.32 -8.48 -12.65
N VAL A 610 6.41 -8.17 -11.95
CA VAL A 610 6.48 -7.04 -11.03
C VAL A 610 7.78 -6.29 -11.26
N TYR A 611 7.68 -4.98 -11.51
CA TYR A 611 8.82 -4.10 -11.72
C TYR A 611 8.79 -2.91 -10.77
N ARG A 612 10.01 -2.42 -10.42
CA ARG A 612 10.22 -1.12 -9.79
C ARG A 612 11.32 -0.39 -10.55
N LEU A 613 11.01 0.80 -11.03
CA LEU A 613 11.94 1.70 -11.71
C LEU A 613 12.29 2.88 -10.80
N ASP A 614 13.51 3.37 -10.94
CA ASP A 614 13.97 4.58 -10.24
C ASP A 614 13.20 5.85 -10.70
N PRO A 615 13.29 6.98 -9.98
CA PRO A 615 12.52 8.19 -10.29
C PRO A 615 12.85 8.81 -11.65
N THR A 616 13.97 8.39 -12.26
CA THR A 616 14.42 8.86 -13.58
C THR A 616 13.94 7.95 -14.71
N GLY A 617 13.38 6.78 -14.39
CA GLY A 617 12.97 5.76 -15.34
C GLY A 617 14.12 5.10 -16.10
N ALA A 618 15.36 5.24 -15.60
CA ALA A 618 16.56 4.73 -16.28
C ALA A 618 17.00 3.37 -15.75
N ASN A 619 16.75 3.07 -14.49
CA ASN A 619 17.22 1.85 -13.85
C ASN A 619 16.07 1.01 -13.32
N LEU A 620 16.13 -0.30 -13.60
CA LEU A 620 15.27 -1.29 -12.99
C LEU A 620 15.85 -1.63 -11.59
N LEU A 621 15.12 -1.26 -10.55
CA LEU A 621 15.50 -1.50 -9.16
C LEU A 621 15.05 -2.87 -8.66
N TYR A 622 13.93 -3.36 -9.18
CA TYR A 622 13.39 -4.70 -8.93
C TYR A 622 12.68 -5.21 -10.17
N GLY A 623 12.87 -6.47 -10.51
CA GLY A 623 12.18 -7.14 -11.61
C GLY A 623 12.05 -8.63 -11.33
N SER A 624 10.83 -9.16 -11.44
CA SER A 624 10.47 -10.53 -11.11
C SER A 624 9.29 -11.01 -11.94
N TYR A 625 9.23 -12.30 -12.27
CA TYR A 625 7.98 -12.98 -12.58
C TYR A 625 7.19 -13.25 -11.31
N LEU A 626 5.91 -13.56 -11.49
CA LEU A 626 5.01 -14.01 -10.43
C LEU A 626 3.95 -14.92 -11.05
N GLY A 627 4.10 -16.23 -10.95
CA GLY A 627 3.15 -17.17 -11.55
C GLY A 627 3.52 -18.62 -11.28
N GLY A 628 2.68 -19.51 -11.79
CA GLY A 628 2.87 -20.95 -11.81
C GLY A 628 2.94 -21.49 -13.24
N SER A 629 2.53 -22.73 -13.47
CA SER A 629 2.70 -23.40 -14.76
C SER A 629 1.58 -23.16 -15.78
N ALA A 630 0.56 -22.35 -15.46
CA ALA A 630 -0.55 -22.06 -16.36
C ALA A 630 -0.67 -20.55 -16.65
N PHE A 631 -1.87 -20.03 -16.78
CA PHE A 631 -2.15 -18.61 -17.03
C PHE A 631 -2.15 -17.85 -15.70
N ASP A 632 -1.35 -16.80 -15.59
CA ASP A 632 -1.24 -15.94 -14.43
C ASP A 632 -1.18 -14.47 -14.87
N VAL A 633 -2.14 -13.66 -14.43
CA VAL A 633 -2.24 -12.23 -14.79
C VAL A 633 -2.43 -11.40 -13.53
N ALA A 634 -1.54 -10.46 -13.26
CA ALA A 634 -1.77 -9.43 -12.25
C ALA A 634 -2.64 -8.33 -12.85
N PHE A 635 -3.75 -8.01 -12.19
CA PHE A 635 -4.67 -6.96 -12.61
C PHE A 635 -4.49 -5.68 -11.83
N ALA A 636 -4.23 -5.77 -10.52
CA ALA A 636 -4.16 -4.64 -9.62
C ALA A 636 -2.95 -4.72 -8.70
N MET A 637 -2.46 -3.55 -8.32
CA MET A 637 -1.39 -3.39 -7.34
C MET A 637 -1.66 -2.18 -6.47
N ASN A 638 -1.29 -2.28 -5.20
CA ASN A 638 -1.16 -1.14 -4.32
C ASN A 638 0.16 -1.25 -3.56
N ILE A 639 0.83 -0.15 -3.34
CA ILE A 639 2.04 -0.11 -2.52
C ILE A 639 1.70 0.49 -1.15
N HIS A 640 2.21 -0.14 -0.12
CA HIS A 640 2.17 0.43 1.21
C HIS A 640 3.51 1.10 1.50
N ASP A 641 3.46 2.12 2.38
CA ASP A 641 4.58 2.98 2.81
C ASP A 641 5.89 2.26 3.23
N VAL A 642 5.90 0.96 3.23
CA VAL A 642 7.06 0.14 3.60
C VAL A 642 7.77 -0.54 2.41
N GLY A 643 7.47 -0.11 1.17
CA GLY A 643 8.11 -0.69 -0.04
C GLY A 643 7.67 -2.12 -0.33
N ALA A 644 6.48 -2.48 0.06
CA ALA A 644 5.85 -3.76 -0.22
C ALA A 644 4.74 -3.58 -1.27
N ALA A 645 4.76 -4.40 -2.32
CA ALA A 645 3.71 -4.45 -3.32
C ALA A 645 2.67 -5.50 -2.94
N TYR A 646 1.43 -5.07 -2.79
CA TYR A 646 0.24 -5.89 -2.65
C TYR A 646 -0.35 -6.07 -4.04
N ILE A 647 -0.43 -7.29 -4.50
CA ILE A 647 -0.81 -7.62 -5.87
C ILE A 647 -1.99 -8.58 -5.83
N ALA A 648 -2.97 -8.34 -6.68
CA ALA A 648 -4.07 -9.26 -6.93
C ALA A 648 -4.23 -9.49 -8.43
N GLY A 649 -4.65 -10.69 -8.79
CA GLY A 649 -4.85 -11.07 -10.16
C GLY A 649 -5.55 -12.40 -10.31
N GLY A 650 -5.70 -12.89 -11.55
CA GLY A 650 -6.26 -14.18 -11.86
C GLY A 650 -5.19 -15.23 -12.11
N THR A 651 -5.44 -16.47 -11.69
CA THR A 651 -4.57 -17.63 -11.91
C THR A 651 -5.37 -18.88 -12.25
N PHE A 652 -4.89 -19.62 -13.25
CA PHE A 652 -5.30 -21.01 -13.53
C PHE A 652 -4.23 -22.00 -13.06
N SER A 653 -3.15 -21.51 -12.45
CA SER A 653 -2.04 -22.34 -12.01
C SER A 653 -2.37 -23.06 -10.71
N THR A 654 -2.34 -24.38 -10.74
CA THR A 654 -2.49 -25.20 -9.54
C THR A 654 -1.22 -25.24 -8.67
N ASP A 655 -0.15 -24.66 -9.14
CA ASP A 655 1.17 -24.54 -8.51
C ASP A 655 1.60 -23.07 -8.35
N PHE A 656 0.64 -22.11 -8.33
CA PHE A 656 0.92 -20.73 -7.99
C PHE A 656 1.67 -20.66 -6.66
N PRO A 657 2.71 -19.81 -6.52
CA PRO A 657 3.56 -19.76 -5.33
C PRO A 657 2.80 -19.29 -4.08
N THR A 658 2.19 -20.21 -3.37
CA THR A 658 1.51 -19.94 -2.09
C THR A 658 2.45 -20.15 -0.91
N VAL A 659 2.16 -19.48 0.20
CA VAL A 659 2.92 -19.61 1.44
C VAL A 659 2.09 -20.34 2.48
N ALA A 660 2.66 -21.37 3.09
CA ALA A 660 2.00 -22.13 4.13
C ALA A 660 1.52 -21.22 5.28
N GLY A 661 0.25 -21.34 5.64
CA GLY A 661 -0.41 -20.49 6.64
C GLY A 661 -1.04 -19.24 6.06
N SER A 662 -0.96 -18.97 4.75
CA SER A 662 -1.83 -18.04 4.05
C SER A 662 -3.29 -18.49 4.12
N PHE A 663 -4.21 -17.60 3.78
CA PHE A 663 -5.65 -17.84 3.88
C PHE A 663 -6.06 -19.11 3.15
N ASP A 664 -5.62 -19.25 1.90
CA ASP A 664 -5.84 -20.46 1.10
C ASP A 664 -4.58 -20.81 0.29
N THR A 665 -4.18 -22.05 0.33
CA THR A 665 -2.98 -22.55 -0.38
C THR A 665 -3.33 -23.57 -1.45
N THR A 666 -4.63 -23.78 -1.71
CA THR A 666 -5.15 -24.77 -2.67
C THR A 666 -6.02 -24.10 -3.72
N PRO A 667 -5.83 -24.40 -5.01
CA PRO A 667 -6.74 -23.91 -6.04
C PRO A 667 -8.13 -24.54 -5.85
N ASN A 668 -9.17 -23.73 -6.05
CA ASN A 668 -10.54 -24.14 -5.71
C ASN A 668 -11.45 -24.39 -6.93
N GLY A 669 -11.17 -23.81 -8.06
CA GLY A 669 -12.07 -23.85 -9.21
C GLY A 669 -11.41 -23.79 -10.56
N GLY A 670 -11.95 -22.94 -11.41
CA GLY A 670 -11.40 -22.62 -12.72
C GLY A 670 -10.29 -21.58 -12.62
N GLU A 671 -10.65 -20.32 -12.76
CA GLU A 671 -9.78 -19.20 -12.46
C GLU A 671 -9.98 -18.79 -10.99
N ASP A 672 -8.93 -18.83 -10.19
CA ASP A 672 -8.91 -18.30 -8.83
C ASP A 672 -8.24 -16.91 -8.80
N ILE A 673 -8.58 -16.10 -7.83
CA ILE A 673 -7.79 -14.91 -7.53
C ILE A 673 -6.51 -15.34 -6.81
N PHE A 674 -5.38 -14.88 -7.27
CA PHE A 674 -4.18 -14.90 -6.45
C PHE A 674 -3.99 -13.57 -5.72
N MET A 675 -3.43 -13.66 -4.53
CA MET A 675 -3.00 -12.54 -3.72
C MET A 675 -1.54 -12.72 -3.37
N ALA A 676 -0.73 -11.70 -3.59
CA ALA A 676 0.69 -11.76 -3.23
C ALA A 676 1.16 -10.48 -2.54
N LEU A 677 2.07 -10.63 -1.62
CA LEU A 677 2.81 -9.54 -1.00
C LEU A 677 4.30 -9.75 -1.26
N LEU A 678 4.87 -8.87 -2.06
CA LEU A 678 6.29 -8.89 -2.41
C LEU A 678 7.03 -7.71 -1.80
N PRO A 679 8.17 -7.92 -1.12
CA PRO A 679 9.06 -6.84 -0.72
C PRO A 679 9.87 -6.38 -1.94
N VAL A 680 9.45 -5.30 -2.58
CA VAL A 680 10.03 -4.81 -3.84
C VAL A 680 10.96 -3.60 -3.64
N GLY A 681 11.14 -3.14 -2.42
CA GLY A 681 11.95 -1.96 -2.13
C GLY A 681 12.52 -1.90 -0.72
N PRO A 682 13.33 -0.87 -0.44
CA PRO A 682 13.75 -0.61 0.93
C PRO A 682 12.53 -0.35 1.79
N GLN A 683 12.43 -1.08 2.88
CA GLN A 683 11.33 -0.96 3.85
C GLN A 683 11.53 0.36 4.62
N SER A 684 10.86 1.42 4.19
CA SER A 684 10.85 2.70 4.89
C SER A 684 9.44 2.99 5.42
N CYS A 685 9.36 3.64 6.56
CA CYS A 685 8.08 4.10 7.10
C CYS A 685 7.75 5.45 6.47
N THR A 686 6.89 5.48 5.46
CA THR A 686 6.48 6.68 4.74
C THR A 686 5.00 6.96 4.92
N TYR A 687 4.56 7.20 6.16
CA TYR A 687 3.23 7.76 6.36
C TYR A 687 3.20 9.20 5.87
N ALA A 688 2.36 9.49 4.91
CA ALA A 688 2.08 10.87 4.54
C ALA A 688 1.62 11.64 5.78
N SER A 689 2.38 12.67 6.14
CA SER A 689 2.01 13.50 7.28
C SER A 689 0.76 14.31 6.94
N SER A 690 -0.25 14.28 7.79
CA SER A 690 -1.45 15.08 7.63
C SER A 690 -1.71 15.98 8.82
N ALA A 691 -2.35 17.11 8.57
CA ALA A 691 -2.78 18.03 9.61
C ALA A 691 -4.25 18.40 9.37
N GLN A 692 -5.09 18.07 10.33
CA GLN A 692 -6.50 18.39 10.31
C GLN A 692 -6.90 19.31 11.45
N MET A 693 -7.77 20.25 11.14
CA MET A 693 -8.46 21.07 12.16
C MET A 693 -9.64 20.26 12.69
N TYR A 694 -9.80 20.17 13.99
CA TYR A 694 -10.91 19.46 14.61
C TYR A 694 -11.47 20.24 15.83
N GLY A 695 -12.74 19.99 16.11
CA GLY A 695 -13.45 20.58 17.25
C GLY A 695 -13.88 22.03 17.05
N LEU A 696 -14.59 22.51 18.03
CA LEU A 696 -15.07 23.88 18.10
C LEU A 696 -14.26 24.67 19.15
N GLY A 697 -13.67 25.78 18.72
CA GLY A 697 -12.97 26.69 19.62
C GLY A 697 -13.94 27.49 20.50
N LYS A 698 -13.47 27.89 21.68
CA LYS A 698 -14.18 28.84 22.56
C LYS A 698 -13.81 30.27 22.16
N ALA A 699 -14.81 31.11 21.89
CA ALA A 699 -14.59 32.47 21.45
C ALA A 699 -13.98 33.35 22.57
N GLY A 700 -13.01 34.15 22.21
CA GLY A 700 -12.48 35.27 23.01
C GLY A 700 -12.97 36.62 22.47
N LEU A 701 -12.34 37.69 22.91
CA LEU A 701 -12.68 39.09 22.48
C LEU A 701 -12.66 39.31 20.97
N THR A 702 -11.73 38.68 20.31
CA THR A 702 -11.50 38.83 18.85
C THR A 702 -12.15 37.71 18.02
N GLY A 703 -12.92 36.82 18.67
CA GLY A 703 -13.52 35.63 18.08
C GLY A 703 -12.87 34.34 18.56
N VAL A 704 -13.18 33.21 17.91
CA VAL A 704 -12.54 31.94 18.20
C VAL A 704 -11.10 31.96 17.67
N PRO A 705 -10.08 31.81 18.53
CA PRO A 705 -8.69 31.69 18.04
C PRO A 705 -8.54 30.47 17.11
N THR A 706 -7.77 30.62 16.07
CA THR A 706 -7.48 29.54 15.13
C THR A 706 -6.06 29.00 15.35
N LEU A 707 -5.91 27.73 15.17
CA LEU A 707 -4.64 27.04 15.17
C LEU A 707 -4.39 26.48 13.78
N ALA A 708 -3.28 26.84 13.17
CA ALA A 708 -2.92 26.37 11.83
C ALA A 708 -1.53 25.76 11.82
N ASN A 709 -1.36 24.75 11.01
CA ASN A 709 -0.07 24.18 10.68
C ASN A 709 0.54 24.97 9.50
N LEU A 710 1.69 25.57 9.69
CA LEU A 710 2.41 26.30 8.65
C LEU A 710 3.39 25.40 7.86
N THR A 711 3.77 24.27 8.44
CA THR A 711 4.62 23.25 7.79
C THR A 711 4.00 21.88 8.00
N GLN A 712 4.12 21.02 7.00
CA GLN A 712 3.68 19.64 7.14
C GLN A 712 4.53 18.93 8.21
N PRO A 713 3.89 18.17 9.09
CA PRO A 713 4.63 17.41 10.09
C PRO A 713 5.34 16.23 9.42
N LYS A 714 6.66 16.32 9.32
CA LYS A 714 7.53 15.24 8.78
C LYS A 714 8.50 14.77 9.85
N VAL A 715 8.96 13.54 9.73
CA VAL A 715 10.04 12.98 10.53
C VAL A 715 11.05 12.32 9.57
N PRO A 716 12.29 12.79 9.52
CA PRO A 716 12.88 13.96 10.20
C PRO A 716 12.43 15.28 9.57
N SER A 717 12.22 16.31 10.34
CA SER A 717 11.92 17.64 9.81
C SER A 717 12.66 18.73 10.60
N LEU A 718 12.81 19.90 9.97
CA LEU A 718 13.42 21.09 10.62
C LEU A 718 12.57 21.63 11.78
N GLY A 719 11.38 21.06 12.01
CA GLY A 719 10.45 21.44 13.05
C GLY A 719 9.08 21.80 12.48
N LEU A 720 8.04 21.49 13.24
CA LEU A 720 6.67 21.89 12.95
C LEU A 720 6.47 23.34 13.36
N GLN A 721 6.00 24.19 12.47
CA GLN A 721 5.56 25.55 12.82
C GLN A 721 4.05 25.57 13.03
N ILE A 722 3.65 26.08 14.18
CA ILE A 722 2.26 26.22 14.55
C ILE A 722 1.97 27.68 14.81
N GLN A 723 0.91 28.20 14.20
CA GLN A 723 0.48 29.57 14.40
C GLN A 723 -0.86 29.60 15.12
N VAL A 724 -0.95 30.41 16.15
CA VAL A 724 -2.21 30.85 16.75
C VAL A 724 -2.52 32.24 16.24
N ALA A 725 -3.71 32.43 15.68
CA ALA A 725 -4.17 33.71 15.18
C ALA A 725 -5.55 34.05 15.75
N ASN A 726 -5.96 35.30 15.62
CA ASN A 726 -7.21 35.82 16.19
C ASN A 726 -7.33 35.68 17.73
N ALA A 727 -6.21 35.57 18.41
CA ALA A 727 -6.20 35.63 19.89
C ALA A 727 -6.19 37.09 20.36
N ALA A 728 -6.48 37.30 21.65
CA ALA A 728 -6.30 38.63 22.22
C ALA A 728 -4.80 39.03 22.21
N PRO A 729 -4.47 40.27 21.90
CA PRO A 729 -3.08 40.73 21.88
C PRO A 729 -2.39 40.56 23.23
N ASN A 730 -1.11 40.23 23.20
CA ASN A 730 -0.27 40.01 24.39
C ASN A 730 -0.79 38.94 25.38
N SER A 731 -1.54 37.98 24.88
CA SER A 731 -2.07 36.87 25.69
C SER A 731 -1.07 35.72 25.82
N LEU A 732 -1.02 35.10 26.99
CA LEU A 732 -0.27 33.86 27.17
C LEU A 732 -0.96 32.70 26.45
N VAL A 733 -0.16 31.86 25.82
CA VAL A 733 -0.62 30.68 25.07
C VAL A 733 -0.01 29.43 25.70
N TYR A 734 -0.88 28.46 25.98
CA TYR A 734 -0.49 27.14 26.46
C TYR A 734 -0.86 26.10 25.39
N PHE A 735 0.06 25.25 25.01
CA PHE A 735 -0.27 24.11 24.17
C PHE A 735 -0.59 22.89 25.02
N VAL A 736 -1.71 22.27 24.71
CA VAL A 736 -2.13 20.99 25.26
C VAL A 736 -1.91 19.93 24.19
N VAL A 737 -1.07 18.97 24.50
CA VAL A 737 -0.69 17.90 23.57
C VAL A 737 -1.21 16.58 24.10
N GLY A 738 -1.92 15.85 23.27
CA GLY A 738 -2.46 14.53 23.62
C GLY A 738 -2.50 13.61 22.40
N THR A 739 -2.61 12.32 22.68
CA THR A 739 -2.62 11.28 21.65
C THR A 739 -4.01 10.72 21.38
N ASN A 740 -5.03 11.13 22.13
CA ASN A 740 -6.39 10.62 22.03
C ASN A 740 -7.38 11.73 21.71
N ASN A 741 -8.41 11.41 20.97
CA ASN A 741 -9.53 12.30 20.67
C ASN A 741 -10.59 12.25 21.81
N THR A 742 -10.18 12.46 23.06
CA THR A 742 -11.10 12.45 24.18
C THR A 742 -11.64 13.85 24.42
N ILE A 743 -12.96 13.97 24.47
CA ILE A 743 -13.64 15.22 24.78
C ILE A 743 -13.78 15.30 26.32
N LEU A 744 -13.11 16.27 26.88
CA LEU A 744 -13.22 16.56 28.33
C LEU A 744 -13.84 17.94 28.53
N PRO A 745 -14.81 18.10 29.45
CA PRO A 745 -15.32 19.40 29.83
C PRO A 745 -14.21 20.21 30.53
N PHE A 746 -13.96 21.41 30.04
CA PHE A 746 -12.97 22.29 30.63
C PHE A 746 -13.44 23.74 30.56
N ASP A 747 -13.67 24.34 31.72
CA ASP A 747 -13.97 25.76 31.88
C ASP A 747 -14.98 26.33 30.86
N SER A 748 -16.20 25.77 30.82
CA SER A 748 -17.30 26.11 29.90
C SER A 748 -16.99 25.85 28.37
N GLY A 749 -15.85 25.29 28.05
CA GLY A 749 -15.50 24.84 26.71
C GLY A 749 -15.32 23.31 26.65
N LEU A 750 -14.77 22.81 25.58
CA LEU A 750 -14.46 21.40 25.38
C LEU A 750 -12.96 21.24 25.13
N LEU A 751 -12.29 20.47 25.95
CA LEU A 751 -10.93 20.05 25.70
C LEU A 751 -10.98 18.79 24.80
N LEU A 752 -10.49 18.91 23.60
CA LEU A 752 -10.59 17.87 22.56
C LEU A 752 -9.47 16.84 22.59
N THR A 753 -8.57 16.93 23.53
CA THR A 753 -7.48 15.97 23.69
C THR A 753 -7.32 15.59 25.14
N ASN A 754 -6.94 14.35 25.38
CA ASN A 754 -6.51 13.93 26.71
C ASN A 754 -5.11 14.54 26.96
N PRO A 755 -4.95 15.50 27.86
CA PRO A 755 -3.70 16.21 28.00
C PRO A 755 -2.60 15.29 28.54
N ALA A 756 -1.59 15.07 27.70
CA ALA A 756 -0.36 14.42 28.12
C ALA A 756 0.67 15.43 28.62
N ILE A 757 0.67 16.63 28.01
CA ILE A 757 1.59 17.73 28.34
C ILE A 757 0.84 19.04 28.16
N VAL A 758 0.98 19.95 29.14
CA VAL A 758 0.60 21.36 29.04
C VAL A 758 1.86 22.19 29.21
N GLN A 759 2.20 22.97 28.20
CA GLN A 759 3.41 23.78 28.20
C GLN A 759 3.09 25.22 27.78
N ILE A 760 3.73 26.18 28.40
CA ILE A 760 3.66 27.59 27.98
C ILE A 760 4.44 27.70 26.67
N ALA A 761 3.77 28.16 25.63
CA ALA A 761 4.38 28.31 24.32
C ALA A 761 4.93 29.73 24.06
N GLY A 762 4.30 30.74 24.67
CA GLY A 762 4.72 32.14 24.51
C GLY A 762 3.60 33.14 24.71
N VAL A 763 3.80 34.34 24.24
CA VAL A 763 2.83 35.45 24.28
C VAL A 763 2.52 35.87 22.86
N THR A 764 1.26 36.11 22.54
CA THR A 764 0.85 36.66 21.25
C THR A 764 1.37 38.09 21.07
N ASP A 765 1.64 38.45 19.83
CA ASP A 765 2.04 39.81 19.45
C ASP A 765 0.87 40.82 19.57
N GLY A 766 1.14 42.07 19.25
CA GLY A 766 0.15 43.12 19.26
C GLY A 766 -1.03 42.94 18.29
N LEU A 767 -0.95 41.98 17.39
CA LEU A 767 -2.01 41.58 16.45
C LEU A 767 -2.74 40.29 16.88
N GLY A 768 -2.38 39.74 18.03
CA GLY A 768 -2.97 38.51 18.55
C GLY A 768 -2.47 37.25 17.85
N THR A 769 -1.26 37.27 17.27
CA THR A 769 -0.64 36.13 16.58
C THR A 769 0.59 35.66 17.34
N LEU A 770 0.74 34.37 17.45
CA LEU A 770 1.95 33.71 17.94
C LEU A 770 2.32 32.57 17.01
N THR A 771 3.54 32.59 16.50
CA THR A 771 4.11 31.44 15.73
C THR A 771 5.17 30.76 16.59
N VAL A 772 5.05 29.46 16.74
CA VAL A 772 5.98 28.65 17.54
C VAL A 772 6.54 27.54 16.66
N SER A 773 7.85 27.37 16.71
CA SER A 773 8.51 26.21 16.14
C SER A 773 8.55 25.10 17.20
N VAL A 774 7.86 24.02 16.94
CA VAL A 774 7.90 22.81 17.78
C VAL A 774 8.95 21.87 17.16
N PRO A 775 10.07 21.66 17.82
CA PRO A 775 11.05 20.69 17.33
C PRO A 775 10.45 19.30 17.34
N ILE A 776 10.34 18.70 16.19
CA ILE A 776 9.97 17.29 16.05
C ILE A 776 11.27 16.52 16.23
N VAL A 777 11.30 15.69 17.24
CA VAL A 777 12.44 14.80 17.47
C VAL A 777 12.42 13.74 16.39
N ASP A 778 13.53 13.61 15.67
CA ASP A 778 13.76 12.53 14.72
C ASP A 778 13.76 11.19 15.47
N ASN A 779 12.58 10.59 15.56
CA ASN A 779 12.36 9.37 16.30
C ASN A 779 11.32 8.51 15.57
N PRO A 780 11.77 7.39 14.99
CA PRO A 780 10.89 6.49 14.27
C PRO A 780 9.70 5.95 15.10
N ASN A 781 9.74 6.08 16.43
CA ASN A 781 8.57 5.77 17.26
C ASN A 781 7.40 6.75 17.08
N TYR A 782 7.59 7.87 16.41
CA TYR A 782 6.50 8.81 16.09
C TYR A 782 5.93 8.63 14.69
N CYS A 783 6.55 7.83 13.84
CA CYS A 783 6.01 7.51 12.53
C CYS A 783 4.63 6.86 12.63
N GLY A 784 3.66 7.38 11.89
CA GLY A 784 2.28 6.94 11.94
C GLY A 784 1.54 7.21 13.25
N LYS A 785 2.13 7.95 14.21
CA LYS A 785 1.43 8.33 15.43
C LYS A 785 0.61 9.59 15.24
N GLU A 786 -0.58 9.54 15.77
CA GLU A 786 -1.45 10.70 15.87
C GLU A 786 -1.12 11.52 17.11
N VAL A 787 -0.94 12.82 16.92
CA VAL A 787 -0.79 13.78 18.01
C VAL A 787 -1.82 14.87 17.83
N ARG A 788 -2.54 15.15 18.91
CA ARG A 788 -3.54 16.21 18.94
C ARG A 788 -3.04 17.37 19.77
N ILE A 789 -3.12 18.57 19.19
CA ILE A 789 -2.65 19.80 19.82
C ILE A 789 -3.80 20.80 19.89
N GLN A 790 -3.98 21.38 21.06
CA GLN A 790 -4.94 22.47 21.26
C GLN A 790 -4.24 23.60 22.00
N ALA A 791 -4.42 24.82 21.56
CA ALA A 791 -3.90 25.98 22.25
C ALA A 791 -4.97 26.55 23.17
N LEU A 792 -4.56 26.84 24.38
CA LEU A 792 -5.32 27.58 25.37
C LEU A 792 -4.73 29.00 25.47
N VAL A 793 -5.54 29.99 25.21
CA VAL A 793 -5.11 31.39 25.19
C VAL A 793 -5.68 32.08 26.43
N GLN A 794 -4.83 32.70 27.24
CA GLN A 794 -5.28 33.49 28.39
C GLN A 794 -5.93 34.76 27.86
N ASP A 795 -7.22 34.92 28.14
CA ASP A 795 -8.03 36.05 27.72
C ASP A 795 -9.00 36.43 28.84
N ALA A 796 -8.72 37.56 29.48
CA ALA A 796 -9.51 38.07 30.60
C ALA A 796 -10.95 38.43 30.23
N SER A 797 -11.29 38.57 28.97
CA SER A 797 -12.65 38.87 28.50
C SER A 797 -13.57 37.66 28.47
N VAL A 798 -13.01 36.47 28.49
CA VAL A 798 -13.79 35.24 28.53
C VAL A 798 -14.19 34.99 29.98
N GLY A 799 -15.48 35.10 30.30
CA GLY A 799 -16.04 34.90 31.64
C GLY A 799 -15.94 33.46 32.12
N THR A 800 -14.72 32.97 32.30
CA THR A 800 -14.37 31.61 32.70
C THR A 800 -13.53 31.64 33.98
N TYR A 801 -13.54 30.57 34.75
CA TYR A 801 -12.80 30.50 36.01
C TYR A 801 -11.29 30.74 35.87
N TYR A 802 -10.71 30.35 34.72
CA TYR A 802 -9.29 30.51 34.43
C TYR A 802 -8.97 31.62 33.42
N GLY A 803 -9.99 32.28 32.84
CA GLY A 803 -9.78 33.33 31.83
C GLY A 803 -9.12 32.79 30.57
N LEU A 804 -9.45 31.56 30.13
CA LEU A 804 -8.87 30.92 28.97
C LEU A 804 -9.88 30.82 27.82
N SER A 805 -9.43 31.16 26.61
CA SER A 805 -10.09 30.79 25.36
C SER A 805 -9.37 29.61 24.73
N MET A 806 -10.11 28.77 24.04
CA MET A 806 -9.56 27.59 23.41
C MET A 806 -9.59 27.70 21.89
N THR A 807 -8.55 27.19 21.23
CA THR A 807 -8.54 27.05 19.78
C THR A 807 -9.31 25.79 19.34
N ASN A 808 -9.61 25.71 18.05
CA ASN A 808 -9.87 24.44 17.43
C ASN A 808 -8.65 23.52 17.62
N GLY A 809 -8.88 22.25 17.86
CA GLY A 809 -7.79 21.28 17.94
C GLY A 809 -7.11 21.10 16.59
N LEU A 810 -5.82 20.81 16.60
CA LEU A 810 -5.04 20.42 15.44
C LEU A 810 -4.64 18.96 15.60
N HIS A 811 -5.00 18.15 14.61
CA HIS A 811 -4.63 16.75 14.55
C HIS A 811 -3.46 16.59 13.60
N LEU A 812 -2.41 15.96 14.03
CA LEU A 812 -1.20 15.72 13.27
C LEU A 812 -0.93 14.23 13.21
N ILE A 813 -0.63 13.75 12.02
CA ILE A 813 -0.07 12.40 11.82
C ILE A 813 1.37 12.61 11.35
N PHE A 814 2.31 12.02 12.06
CA PHE A 814 3.72 12.14 11.74
C PHE A 814 4.10 11.07 10.70
N GLY A 815 4.63 11.52 9.57
CA GLY A 815 5.28 10.70 8.57
C GLY A 815 6.81 10.81 8.63
N ASN A 816 7.49 10.14 7.77
CA ASN A 816 8.95 10.28 7.61
C ASN A 816 9.31 11.54 6.84
#